data_884c9d1580d95b7ac8c8074731403342
#
_entry.id   884c9d1580d95b7ac8c8074731403342
#
_cell.length_a   1.000
_cell.length_b   1.000
_cell.length_c   1.000
_cell.angle_alpha   90.00
_cell.angle_beta   90.00
_cell.angle_gamma   90.00
#
_symmetry.space_group_name_H-M   'P 1'
#
loop_
_entity.id
_entity.type
_entity.pdbx_description
1 polymer ?
#
loop_
_entity_poly.entity_id
_entity_poly.type
_entity_poly.pdbx_seq_one_letter_code
_entity_poly.pdbx_strand_id
1 'polypeptide(L)'
;MVKEDERADGHLTAASSERPAYLDPQAPVGERIADLLGRMSMEEKVGQIMQLDAQNDLRSDILDKHVGSILHTSPKRLAEAAVLVRQTRLRIPLIVGEDCIHGYSFWPGATIFPSQLTMAGSWDPELIERSARVTAVEASATGVHWTFSPVLCIARDLRWGRVDETFGEDPFLIGEFASAMVRGYQGDGLDDPTAILACAKHFAGYSETQGGRDASEADISHRKLRSWFLPPFERVAREGCRTFMLGYQTTDGVPITLNEWLLNDVLRGEWGYEGMLITDWDNVGRMVWEQHIQPDYEHAAAAAVRAGNDLVMSTPGFFAGALAAIRDGLIQERDLDGPVSRVLRLKFELGLFENPRVPDAARIAAEIGAPDHTALNLEIARRSLVLLRNDGALPLMSAESAVPNAVKRIAVVGPLADDENNQLGDWAGGSGQVNWIDEEPTGTIVTVLQGLREEVPDGWNVSYAKGADILRLVPDPAGAAFADGQPRPPVQQACEPDPALLDEAVRASRQADATLAVVGDVIALTGEGRSTATLELFGAQNELLEKLCQESRATGKPLIVVLMAGKPLILPQCVHEVASAIIWAGNPGMQGGRALAELLLGKIEPKGRLPISFARHAGQQPTYYNQIRGQHGNRYADLTQEPAFVFGEGLSYSSVEYGPCTLSVVPGDGNDGDGALAGATAARGEESSQVPVAAVEDTIRIRVQLTNTGTRPASETVQVYIHDKITSVSWADKELKGYARVELEPGETRMAVVDIPVAWCSLVDTRERRVVEPGEFEALVGHSSKDQDLQALSFVVH
;
A
#
# COMPACT_ATOMS: atom_id res chain seq x y z
N MET A 1 47.20 80.74 22.98
CA MET A 1 48.04 79.61 23.34
C MET A 1 47.14 78.59 24.01
N VAL A 2 46.61 77.70 23.30
CA VAL A 2 45.84 76.53 23.79
C VAL A 2 46.42 75.29 23.12
N LYS A 3 46.77 74.31 23.90
CA LYS A 3 47.36 73.05 23.50
C LYS A 3 46.24 72.17 22.94
N GLU A 4 46.49 71.53 21.76
CA GLU A 4 45.71 70.48 21.20
C GLU A 4 46.00 69.15 21.98
N ASP A 5 44.94 68.46 22.43
CA ASP A 5 44.97 67.12 22.96
C ASP A 5 44.68 66.13 21.81
N GLU A 6 45.62 65.28 21.51
CA GLU A 6 45.48 64.13 20.63
C GLU A 6 44.55 63.05 21.30
N ARG A 7 43.39 62.79 20.71
CA ARG A 7 42.55 61.66 21.06
C ARG A 7 42.98 60.42 20.22
N ALA A 8 43.32 59.41 20.92
CA ALA A 8 43.61 58.10 20.34
C ALA A 8 42.39 57.54 19.61
N ASP A 9 42.52 57.24 18.32
CA ASP A 9 41.58 56.49 17.52
C ASP A 9 41.62 55.00 17.97
N GLY A 10 40.61 54.63 18.72
CA GLY A 10 40.33 53.21 19.00
C GLY A 10 39.77 52.52 17.71
N HIS A 11 40.57 51.70 17.11
CA HIS A 11 40.16 50.77 16.05
C HIS A 11 39.05 49.87 16.64
N LEU A 12 37.78 50.17 16.32
CA LEU A 12 36.69 49.22 16.34
C LEU A 12 36.93 48.26 15.16
N THR A 13 37.50 47.11 15.40
CA THR A 13 37.47 45.99 14.47
C THR A 13 36.04 45.65 14.21
N ALA A 14 35.57 45.94 13.00
CA ALA A 14 34.30 45.46 12.48
C ALA A 14 34.40 43.92 12.46
N ALA A 15 33.66 43.25 13.35
CA ALA A 15 33.45 41.82 13.24
C ALA A 15 32.86 41.58 11.85
N SER A 16 33.60 40.88 11.00
CA SER A 16 33.12 40.39 9.72
C SER A 16 31.83 39.59 10.00
N SER A 17 30.69 40.07 9.60
CA SER A 17 29.45 39.29 9.63
C SER A 17 29.54 38.23 8.55
N GLU A 18 30.36 37.21 8.76
CA GLU A 18 30.29 36.02 7.91
C GLU A 18 28.88 35.49 7.93
N ARG A 19 28.33 35.23 6.73
CA ARG A 19 27.01 34.62 6.56
C ARG A 19 27.01 33.29 7.33
N PRO A 20 26.00 33.01 8.17
CA PRO A 20 25.92 31.72 8.88
C PRO A 20 26.05 30.55 7.90
N ALA A 21 26.81 29.51 8.28
CA ALA A 21 27.05 28.37 7.39
C ALA A 21 25.73 27.66 6.98
N TYR A 22 24.75 27.60 7.86
CA TYR A 22 23.44 26.98 7.51
C TYR A 22 22.69 27.70 6.38
N LEU A 23 22.99 28.96 6.12
CA LEU A 23 22.41 29.74 5.01
C LEU A 23 23.25 29.70 3.73
N ASP A 24 24.43 29.08 3.76
CA ASP A 24 25.27 28.93 2.58
C ASP A 24 24.93 27.63 1.82
N PRO A 25 24.34 27.69 0.63
CA PRO A 25 23.98 26.49 -0.13
C PRO A 25 25.18 25.70 -0.65
N GLN A 26 26.40 26.29 -0.62
CA GLN A 26 27.64 25.61 -1.03
C GLN A 26 28.32 24.86 0.13
N ALA A 27 27.92 25.14 1.38
CA ALA A 27 28.47 24.42 2.52
C ALA A 27 27.94 22.99 2.60
N PRO A 28 28.79 22.01 2.98
CA PRO A 28 28.34 20.63 3.18
C PRO A 28 27.16 20.52 4.16
N VAL A 29 26.18 19.66 3.86
CA VAL A 29 24.96 19.51 4.69
C VAL A 29 25.28 19.27 6.17
N GLY A 30 26.31 18.46 6.47
CA GLY A 30 26.74 18.23 7.85
C GLY A 30 27.21 19.49 8.58
N GLU A 31 27.93 20.40 7.89
CA GLU A 31 28.37 21.67 8.45
C GLU A 31 27.18 22.62 8.66
N ARG A 32 26.23 22.64 7.72
CA ARG A 32 25.00 23.42 7.82
C ARG A 32 24.16 22.97 9.04
N ILE A 33 24.02 21.67 9.24
CA ILE A 33 23.32 21.09 10.40
C ILE A 33 24.01 21.50 11.70
N ALA A 34 25.35 21.32 11.78
CA ALA A 34 26.11 21.62 13.00
C ALA A 34 26.01 23.11 13.37
N ASP A 35 26.13 24.02 12.38
CA ASP A 35 25.99 25.46 12.61
C ASP A 35 24.58 25.84 13.09
N LEU A 36 23.53 25.29 12.44
CA LEU A 36 22.15 25.57 12.82
C LEU A 36 21.82 25.02 14.21
N LEU A 37 22.17 23.77 14.48
CA LEU A 37 21.94 23.11 15.77
C LEU A 37 22.58 23.88 16.93
N GLY A 38 23.80 24.40 16.73
CA GLY A 38 24.50 25.21 17.72
C GLY A 38 23.86 26.59 17.97
N ARG A 39 22.95 27.04 17.10
CA ARG A 39 22.21 28.31 17.24
C ARG A 39 20.82 28.15 17.82
N MET A 40 20.28 26.91 17.84
CA MET A 40 18.91 26.64 18.31
C MET A 40 18.85 26.74 19.84
N SER A 41 17.72 27.30 20.31
CA SER A 41 17.35 27.16 21.70
C SER A 41 16.76 25.77 22.00
N MET A 42 16.62 25.43 23.27
CA MET A 42 15.99 24.18 23.68
C MET A 42 14.56 24.04 23.17
N GLU A 43 13.78 25.13 23.25
CA GLU A 43 12.41 25.17 22.71
C GLU A 43 12.37 24.95 21.19
N GLU A 44 13.30 25.56 20.46
CA GLU A 44 13.44 25.35 19.01
C GLU A 44 13.82 23.90 18.67
N LYS A 45 14.70 23.25 19.45
CA LYS A 45 15.04 21.83 19.28
C LYS A 45 13.83 20.92 19.51
N VAL A 46 13.09 21.15 20.62
CA VAL A 46 11.88 20.38 20.92
C VAL A 46 10.84 20.56 19.82
N GLY A 47 10.63 21.79 19.36
CA GLY A 47 9.67 22.08 18.28
C GLY A 47 10.04 21.38 16.97
N GLN A 48 11.33 21.34 16.61
CA GLN A 48 11.76 20.72 15.34
C GLN A 48 11.50 19.21 15.28
N ILE A 49 11.36 18.54 16.39
CA ILE A 49 11.01 17.10 16.45
C ILE A 49 9.50 16.86 16.63
N MET A 50 8.68 17.86 16.29
CA MET A 50 7.21 17.75 16.33
C MET A 50 6.59 17.97 14.95
N GLN A 51 5.54 17.20 14.68
CA GLN A 51 4.60 17.43 13.59
C GLN A 51 3.21 17.64 14.18
N LEU A 52 2.53 18.70 13.81
CA LEU A 52 1.19 19.02 14.32
C LEU A 52 0.20 19.26 13.16
N ASP A 53 -1.08 19.04 13.46
CA ASP A 53 -2.18 19.25 12.53
C ASP A 53 -2.36 20.74 12.24
N ALA A 54 -2.25 21.12 10.96
CA ALA A 54 -2.40 22.51 10.52
C ALA A 54 -3.84 23.04 10.65
N GLN A 55 -4.83 22.21 10.97
CA GLN A 55 -6.19 22.65 11.29
C GLN A 55 -6.30 23.29 12.68
N ASN A 56 -5.30 23.05 13.57
CA ASN A 56 -5.21 23.64 14.89
C ASN A 56 -4.73 25.12 14.85
N ASP A 57 -4.24 25.64 15.98
CA ASP A 57 -3.67 27.00 16.10
C ASP A 57 -2.27 27.06 15.46
N LEU A 58 -2.24 27.15 14.13
CA LEU A 58 -1.03 27.18 13.32
C LEU A 58 -0.06 28.31 13.76
N ARG A 59 -0.61 29.43 14.26
CA ARG A 59 0.22 30.55 14.72
C ARG A 59 1.00 30.19 15.98
N SER A 60 0.35 29.62 16.98
CA SER A 60 1.02 29.17 18.21
C SER A 60 1.99 28.02 17.90
N ASP A 61 1.61 27.08 17.04
CA ASP A 61 2.46 25.95 16.69
C ASP A 61 3.78 26.41 16.02
N ILE A 62 3.74 27.42 15.14
CA ILE A 62 4.93 27.91 14.45
C ILE A 62 5.72 28.92 15.29
N LEU A 63 5.05 29.90 15.92
CA LEU A 63 5.75 31.00 16.60
C LEU A 63 6.16 30.69 18.04
N ASP A 64 5.34 29.91 18.76
CA ASP A 64 5.57 29.62 20.19
C ASP A 64 6.21 28.24 20.40
N LYS A 65 5.79 27.22 19.61
CA LYS A 65 6.32 25.86 19.73
C LYS A 65 7.41 25.52 18.71
N HIS A 66 7.60 26.34 17.65
CA HIS A 66 8.65 26.17 16.64
C HIS A 66 8.60 24.81 15.92
N VAL A 67 7.41 24.30 15.61
CA VAL A 67 7.22 22.98 15.01
C VAL A 67 8.06 22.76 13.76
N GLY A 68 8.60 21.54 13.59
CA GLY A 68 9.43 21.17 12.45
C GLY A 68 8.62 20.75 11.23
N SER A 69 7.41 20.27 11.43
CA SER A 69 6.53 19.72 10.39
C SER A 69 5.06 20.00 10.69
N ILE A 70 4.25 20.04 9.63
CA ILE A 70 2.77 20.12 9.69
C ILE A 70 2.16 19.11 8.71
N LEU A 71 0.90 18.74 8.95
CA LEU A 71 0.09 17.90 8.08
C LEU A 71 -1.35 18.42 8.02
N HIS A 72 -2.22 17.81 7.21
CA HIS A 72 -3.62 18.20 6.99
C HIS A 72 -3.75 19.65 6.54
N THR A 73 -3.08 19.99 5.45
CA THR A 73 -2.96 21.34 4.97
C THR A 73 -4.00 21.70 3.93
N SER A 74 -4.08 22.99 3.63
CA SER A 74 -4.81 23.54 2.50
C SER A 74 -3.98 24.67 1.89
N PRO A 75 -4.26 25.15 0.68
CA PRO A 75 -3.54 26.27 0.08
C PRO A 75 -3.49 27.50 0.98
N LYS A 76 -4.60 27.79 1.66
CA LYS A 76 -4.71 28.88 2.60
C LYS A 76 -3.81 28.70 3.81
N ARG A 77 -3.81 27.49 4.40
CA ARG A 77 -2.98 27.15 5.56
C ARG A 77 -1.49 27.20 5.20
N LEU A 78 -1.12 26.68 4.04
CA LEU A 78 0.28 26.72 3.58
C LEU A 78 0.77 28.14 3.33
N ALA A 79 -0.05 29.00 2.73
CA ALA A 79 0.28 30.42 2.56
C ALA A 79 0.45 31.13 3.92
N GLU A 80 -0.41 30.85 4.90
CA GLU A 80 -0.30 31.34 6.26
C GLU A 80 0.98 30.87 6.95
N ALA A 81 1.27 29.56 6.89
CA ALA A 81 2.48 28.96 7.44
C ALA A 81 3.76 29.60 6.91
N ALA A 82 3.83 29.81 5.59
CA ALA A 82 4.98 30.46 4.94
C ALA A 82 5.21 31.90 5.43
N VAL A 83 4.14 32.63 5.78
CA VAL A 83 4.24 33.97 6.37
C VAL A 83 4.72 33.89 7.82
N LEU A 84 4.22 32.94 8.60
CA LEU A 84 4.57 32.78 10.02
C LEU A 84 6.04 32.33 10.19
N VAL A 85 6.52 31.38 9.38
CA VAL A 85 7.93 30.92 9.39
C VAL A 85 8.90 32.08 9.22
N ARG A 86 8.60 33.06 8.35
CA ARG A 86 9.45 34.24 8.15
C ARG A 86 9.56 35.14 9.39
N GLN A 87 8.63 35.02 10.35
CA GLN A 87 8.63 35.77 11.61
C GLN A 87 9.43 35.07 12.72
N THR A 88 9.77 33.79 12.56
CA THR A 88 10.62 33.07 13.53
C THR A 88 12.08 33.52 13.43
N ARG A 89 12.83 33.35 14.52
CA ARG A 89 14.22 33.82 14.65
C ARG A 89 15.17 33.19 13.62
N LEU A 90 15.12 31.88 13.46
CA LEU A 90 16.01 31.11 12.58
C LEU A 90 15.40 30.85 11.19
N ARG A 91 14.11 31.08 11.01
CA ARG A 91 13.38 30.88 9.74
C ARG A 91 13.54 29.47 9.17
N ILE A 92 13.57 28.48 10.06
CA ILE A 92 13.68 27.08 9.66
C ILE A 92 12.41 26.70 8.89
N PRO A 93 12.51 26.22 7.63
CA PRO A 93 11.34 25.86 6.83
C PRO A 93 10.64 24.64 7.42
N LEU A 94 9.32 24.55 7.20
CA LEU A 94 8.52 23.39 7.58
C LEU A 94 8.68 22.26 6.56
N ILE A 95 8.62 21.00 7.03
CA ILE A 95 8.26 19.87 6.19
C ILE A 95 6.73 19.75 6.22
N VAL A 96 6.11 19.62 5.05
CA VAL A 96 4.65 19.45 4.91
C VAL A 96 4.37 18.01 4.49
N GLY A 97 3.65 17.27 5.32
CA GLY A 97 3.28 15.88 5.08
C GLY A 97 1.78 15.72 4.80
N GLU A 98 1.42 14.70 4.00
CA GLU A 98 0.04 14.29 3.73
C GLU A 98 -0.06 12.78 3.44
N ASP A 99 -1.25 12.21 3.64
CA ASP A 99 -1.52 10.80 3.33
C ASP A 99 -1.89 10.62 1.85
N CYS A 100 -0.92 10.68 0.96
CA CYS A 100 -1.13 10.41 -0.46
C CYS A 100 -0.98 8.91 -0.76
N ILE A 101 -1.84 8.06 -0.18
CA ILE A 101 -1.68 6.60 -0.15
C ILE A 101 -1.78 5.99 -1.56
N HIS A 102 -2.78 6.39 -2.35
CA HIS A 102 -2.95 5.93 -3.73
C HIS A 102 -3.34 7.09 -4.67
N GLY A 103 -2.65 8.21 -4.53
CA GLY A 103 -2.88 9.48 -5.23
C GLY A 103 -3.01 10.63 -4.26
N TYR A 104 -3.04 11.84 -4.75
CA TYR A 104 -3.13 13.04 -3.91
C TYR A 104 -4.59 13.42 -3.63
N SER A 105 -5.27 12.62 -2.84
CA SER A 105 -6.72 12.72 -2.58
C SER A 105 -7.15 13.94 -1.76
N PHE A 106 -6.23 14.66 -1.13
CA PHE A 106 -6.51 15.86 -0.33
C PHE A 106 -6.61 17.15 -1.15
N TRP A 107 -6.60 17.05 -2.47
CA TRP A 107 -6.75 18.19 -3.35
C TRP A 107 -7.85 17.95 -4.39
N PRO A 108 -8.85 18.85 -4.50
CA PRO A 108 -9.92 18.71 -5.48
C PRO A 108 -9.38 18.60 -6.91
N GLY A 109 -9.81 17.56 -7.61
CA GLY A 109 -9.40 17.30 -8.99
C GLY A 109 -8.07 16.59 -9.17
N ALA A 110 -7.32 16.30 -8.10
CA ALA A 110 -6.10 15.48 -8.19
C ALA A 110 -6.43 14.02 -8.53
N THR A 111 -5.45 13.30 -9.04
CA THR A 111 -5.61 11.92 -9.51
C THR A 111 -5.66 10.96 -8.33
N ILE A 112 -6.74 10.18 -8.22
CA ILE A 112 -6.91 9.09 -7.25
C ILE A 112 -6.83 7.77 -8.00
N PHE A 113 -5.73 7.05 -7.80
CA PHE A 113 -5.48 5.74 -8.38
C PHE A 113 -6.31 4.64 -7.69
N PRO A 114 -6.38 3.43 -8.24
CA PRO A 114 -6.87 2.29 -7.47
C PRO A 114 -6.14 2.14 -6.14
N SER A 115 -6.81 1.56 -5.11
CA SER A 115 -6.15 1.31 -3.81
C SER A 115 -4.89 0.46 -3.96
N GLN A 116 -3.96 0.50 -3.00
CA GLN A 116 -2.70 -0.26 -3.09
C GLN A 116 -2.94 -1.75 -3.34
N LEU A 117 -3.89 -2.36 -2.63
CA LEU A 117 -4.26 -3.76 -2.83
C LEU A 117 -4.75 -4.02 -4.26
N THR A 118 -5.55 -3.12 -4.79
CA THR A 118 -6.06 -3.23 -6.16
C THR A 118 -4.92 -3.08 -7.18
N MET A 119 -4.05 -2.08 -7.01
CA MET A 119 -2.88 -1.88 -7.87
C MET A 119 -1.95 -3.10 -7.85
N ALA A 120 -1.80 -3.77 -6.69
CA ALA A 120 -1.01 -5.00 -6.57
C ALA A 120 -1.52 -6.12 -7.47
N GLY A 121 -2.82 -6.13 -7.78
CA GLY A 121 -3.42 -7.04 -8.77
C GLY A 121 -2.82 -6.93 -10.17
N SER A 122 -2.17 -5.84 -10.52
CA SER A 122 -1.48 -5.67 -11.80
C SER A 122 -0.18 -6.50 -11.94
N TRP A 123 0.44 -6.88 -10.83
CA TRP A 123 1.78 -7.48 -10.77
C TRP A 123 2.82 -6.70 -11.59
N ASP A 124 2.69 -5.36 -11.61
CA ASP A 124 3.47 -4.44 -12.45
C ASP A 124 4.15 -3.34 -11.64
N PRO A 125 5.39 -3.53 -11.16
CA PRO A 125 6.10 -2.52 -10.37
C PRO A 125 6.32 -1.21 -11.15
N GLU A 126 6.46 -1.26 -12.47
CA GLU A 126 6.66 -0.06 -13.31
C GLU A 126 5.41 0.85 -13.27
N LEU A 127 4.21 0.27 -13.33
CA LEU A 127 2.97 1.03 -13.18
C LEU A 127 2.84 1.65 -11.79
N ILE A 128 3.26 0.92 -10.74
CA ILE A 128 3.27 1.42 -9.37
C ILE A 128 4.24 2.61 -9.24
N GLU A 129 5.44 2.50 -9.80
CA GLU A 129 6.42 3.60 -9.81
C GLU A 129 5.88 4.85 -10.52
N ARG A 130 5.24 4.67 -11.68
CA ARG A 130 4.63 5.77 -12.45
C ARG A 130 3.48 6.43 -11.68
N SER A 131 2.63 5.65 -10.98
CA SER A 131 1.55 6.21 -10.15
C SER A 131 2.09 7.05 -9.00
N ALA A 132 3.14 6.58 -8.33
CA ALA A 132 3.82 7.31 -7.27
C ALA A 132 4.50 8.60 -7.80
N ARG A 133 5.06 8.56 -9.02
CA ARG A 133 5.64 9.75 -9.67
C ARG A 133 4.58 10.81 -9.95
N VAL A 134 3.42 10.43 -10.49
CA VAL A 134 2.28 11.34 -10.71
C VAL A 134 1.84 11.95 -9.37
N THR A 135 1.66 11.13 -8.35
CA THR A 135 1.29 11.59 -7.02
C THR A 135 2.28 12.63 -6.48
N ALA A 136 3.58 12.39 -6.64
CA ALA A 136 4.63 13.33 -6.21
C ALA A 136 4.59 14.64 -6.99
N VAL A 137 4.36 14.59 -8.30
CA VAL A 137 4.23 15.79 -9.16
C VAL A 137 3.05 16.66 -8.70
N GLU A 138 1.88 16.04 -8.53
CA GLU A 138 0.67 16.74 -8.09
C GLU A 138 0.81 17.31 -6.67
N ALA A 139 1.28 16.52 -5.71
CA ALA A 139 1.46 16.94 -4.34
C ALA A 139 2.49 18.05 -4.20
N SER A 140 3.64 17.94 -4.88
CA SER A 140 4.69 18.97 -4.83
C SER A 140 4.25 20.32 -5.44
N ALA A 141 3.35 20.31 -6.44
CA ALA A 141 2.80 21.54 -7.01
C ALA A 141 2.01 22.36 -5.98
N THR A 142 1.43 21.69 -5.00
CA THR A 142 0.65 22.31 -3.93
C THR A 142 1.47 22.66 -2.68
N GLY A 143 2.78 22.36 -2.67
CA GLY A 143 3.67 22.65 -1.55
C GLY A 143 3.76 21.51 -0.51
N VAL A 144 3.32 20.28 -0.85
CA VAL A 144 3.54 19.09 -0.04
C VAL A 144 4.94 18.53 -0.34
N HIS A 145 5.66 18.15 0.70
CA HIS A 145 7.06 17.69 0.61
C HIS A 145 7.23 16.21 0.95
N TRP A 146 6.20 15.57 1.51
CA TRP A 146 6.27 14.28 2.15
C TRP A 146 4.94 13.55 2.07
N THR A 147 4.95 12.27 1.66
CA THR A 147 3.78 11.41 1.75
C THR A 147 3.98 10.31 2.79
N PHE A 148 2.89 9.93 3.48
CA PHE A 148 2.90 8.79 4.42
C PHE A 148 2.57 7.48 3.70
N SER A 149 3.30 7.20 2.64
CA SER A 149 3.18 6.04 1.74
C SER A 149 4.59 5.63 1.26
N PRO A 150 4.85 4.34 0.97
CA PRO A 150 3.93 3.19 0.86
C PRO A 150 3.61 2.49 2.19
N VAL A 151 2.48 1.76 2.21
CA VAL A 151 2.09 0.88 3.31
C VAL A 151 2.63 -0.53 3.07
N LEU A 152 3.51 -1.00 3.95
CA LEU A 152 4.22 -2.29 3.85
C LEU A 152 3.66 -3.35 4.81
N CYS A 153 2.52 -3.08 5.42
CA CYS A 153 1.84 -4.06 6.25
C CYS A 153 1.44 -5.29 5.43
N ILE A 154 1.60 -6.47 6.01
CA ILE A 154 1.22 -7.73 5.36
C ILE A 154 -0.21 -8.07 5.78
N ALA A 155 -1.13 -8.24 4.84
CA ALA A 155 -2.50 -8.64 5.15
C ALA A 155 -2.51 -10.07 5.70
N ARG A 156 -2.76 -10.24 6.99
CA ARG A 156 -2.81 -11.54 7.68
C ARG A 156 -4.23 -11.90 8.14
N ASP A 157 -4.87 -11.05 8.91
CA ASP A 157 -6.29 -11.20 9.26
C ASP A 157 -7.12 -10.30 8.33
N LEU A 158 -7.92 -10.91 7.46
CA LEU A 158 -8.70 -10.19 6.44
C LEU A 158 -9.82 -9.31 7.03
N ARG A 159 -10.13 -9.47 8.33
CA ARG A 159 -11.11 -8.62 9.04
C ARG A 159 -10.54 -7.26 9.42
N TRP A 160 -9.22 -7.09 9.36
CA TRP A 160 -8.56 -5.82 9.60
C TRP A 160 -9.05 -4.75 8.62
N GLY A 161 -9.35 -3.55 9.13
CA GLY A 161 -9.93 -2.47 8.34
C GLY A 161 -9.01 -1.93 7.25
N ARG A 162 -7.69 -2.02 7.45
CA ARG A 162 -6.67 -1.39 6.58
C ARG A 162 -6.05 -2.37 5.56
N VAL A 163 -6.75 -3.43 5.20
CA VAL A 163 -6.27 -4.42 4.21
C VAL A 163 -6.10 -3.78 2.82
N ASP A 164 -6.96 -2.87 2.42
CA ASP A 164 -6.93 -2.16 1.12
C ASP A 164 -5.70 -1.26 0.94
N GLU A 165 -5.13 -0.77 2.06
CA GLU A 165 -3.91 0.02 2.05
C GLU A 165 -2.65 -0.82 1.79
N THR A 166 -2.71 -2.16 1.92
CA THR A 166 -1.57 -3.07 1.75
C THR A 166 -1.39 -3.49 0.30
N PHE A 167 -0.22 -4.05 -0.04
CA PHE A 167 -0.03 -4.76 -1.31
C PHE A 167 -0.38 -6.26 -1.23
N GLY A 168 -1.09 -6.70 -0.20
CA GLY A 168 -1.57 -8.06 -0.02
C GLY A 168 -0.82 -8.89 1.03
N GLU A 169 -0.69 -10.20 0.78
CA GLU A 169 -0.24 -11.16 1.80
C GLU A 169 1.22 -11.63 1.66
N ASP A 170 1.88 -11.30 0.55
CA ASP A 170 3.22 -11.81 0.24
C ASP A 170 4.33 -10.79 0.47
N PRO A 171 5.33 -11.09 1.34
CA PRO A 171 6.41 -10.16 1.68
C PRO A 171 7.31 -9.80 0.49
N PHE A 172 7.53 -10.72 -0.46
CA PHE A 172 8.36 -10.48 -1.63
C PHE A 172 7.68 -9.48 -2.57
N LEU A 173 6.39 -9.71 -2.89
CA LEU A 173 5.61 -8.84 -3.75
C LEU A 173 5.44 -7.44 -3.14
N ILE A 174 5.18 -7.36 -1.82
CA ILE A 174 5.13 -6.08 -1.09
C ILE A 174 6.45 -5.33 -1.25
N GLY A 175 7.57 -6.01 -1.09
CA GLY A 175 8.91 -5.41 -1.24
C GLY A 175 9.16 -4.87 -2.65
N GLU A 176 8.75 -5.60 -3.70
CA GLU A 176 8.84 -5.15 -5.10
C GLU A 176 8.07 -3.85 -5.33
N PHE A 177 6.82 -3.82 -4.92
CA PHE A 177 5.94 -2.67 -5.13
C PHE A 177 6.31 -1.47 -4.26
N ALA A 178 6.67 -1.70 -3.00
CA ALA A 178 7.09 -0.63 -2.11
C ALA A 178 8.38 0.05 -2.60
N SER A 179 9.37 -0.73 -3.10
CA SER A 179 10.57 -0.17 -3.71
C SER A 179 10.25 0.69 -4.93
N ALA A 180 9.35 0.22 -5.80
CA ALA A 180 8.87 0.98 -6.94
C ALA A 180 8.19 2.30 -6.53
N MET A 181 7.33 2.27 -5.50
CA MET A 181 6.70 3.48 -4.97
C MET A 181 7.72 4.48 -4.42
N VAL A 182 8.71 4.00 -3.66
CA VAL A 182 9.79 4.86 -3.12
C VAL A 182 10.52 5.56 -4.26
N ARG A 183 10.90 4.83 -5.32
CA ARG A 183 11.55 5.44 -6.51
C ARG A 183 10.65 6.48 -7.17
N GLY A 184 9.37 6.16 -7.34
CA GLY A 184 8.40 7.09 -7.93
C GLY A 184 8.25 8.39 -7.14
N TYR A 185 8.12 8.32 -5.81
CA TYR A 185 8.00 9.51 -4.96
C TYR A 185 9.29 10.33 -4.91
N GLN A 186 10.44 9.68 -4.68
CA GLN A 186 11.71 10.37 -4.46
C GLN A 186 12.44 10.73 -5.75
N GLY A 187 12.05 10.14 -6.91
CA GLY A 187 12.67 10.41 -8.21
C GLY A 187 14.17 10.15 -8.21
N ASP A 188 14.90 10.88 -9.06
CA ASP A 188 16.36 10.78 -9.17
C ASP A 188 17.09 11.49 -8.02
N GLY A 189 16.39 12.29 -7.19
CA GLY A 189 16.95 13.00 -6.04
C GLY A 189 15.96 13.95 -5.41
N LEU A 190 16.09 14.19 -4.11
CA LEU A 190 15.16 15.04 -3.34
C LEU A 190 15.30 16.54 -3.62
N ASP A 191 16.39 16.96 -4.26
CA ASP A 191 16.61 18.33 -4.73
C ASP A 191 15.78 18.68 -5.97
N ASP A 192 15.24 17.69 -6.69
CA ASP A 192 14.21 17.91 -7.71
C ASP A 192 12.94 18.51 -7.05
N PRO A 193 12.46 19.68 -7.50
CA PRO A 193 11.28 20.33 -6.92
C PRO A 193 9.98 19.54 -7.08
N THR A 194 9.96 18.52 -7.92
CA THR A 194 8.83 17.62 -8.12
C THR A 194 8.92 16.32 -7.30
N ALA A 195 10.06 16.03 -6.67
CA ALA A 195 10.23 14.91 -5.77
C ALA A 195 9.69 15.21 -4.38
N ILE A 196 9.16 14.19 -3.71
CA ILE A 196 8.71 14.24 -2.31
C ILE A 196 9.32 13.08 -1.52
N LEU A 197 9.37 13.21 -0.21
CA LEU A 197 9.77 12.11 0.67
C LEU A 197 8.73 11.00 0.64
N ALA A 198 9.17 9.75 0.52
CA ALA A 198 8.39 8.55 0.82
C ALA A 198 8.44 8.25 2.32
N CYS A 199 7.42 7.59 2.86
CA CYS A 199 7.37 7.11 4.24
C CYS A 199 6.87 5.67 4.29
N ALA A 200 7.78 4.73 4.51
CA ALA A 200 7.40 3.33 4.65
C ALA A 200 6.69 3.08 5.98
N LYS A 201 5.45 2.57 5.94
CA LYS A 201 4.61 2.36 7.12
C LYS A 201 3.87 1.03 7.10
N HIS A 202 3.46 0.47 8.23
CA HIS A 202 3.77 0.90 9.60
C HIS A 202 4.81 -0.04 10.19
N PHE A 203 5.98 0.46 10.52
CA PHE A 203 7.13 -0.30 10.99
C PHE A 203 6.95 -0.76 12.43
N ALA A 204 6.90 -2.06 12.73
CA ALA A 204 6.62 -3.19 11.86
C ALA A 204 5.75 -4.21 12.62
N GLY A 205 4.98 -5.01 11.88
CA GLY A 205 4.12 -6.02 12.50
C GLY A 205 2.72 -5.53 12.88
N TYR A 206 2.33 -4.34 12.52
CA TYR A 206 1.06 -3.70 12.86
C TYR A 206 -0.16 -4.51 12.44
N SER A 207 -0.10 -5.19 11.30
CA SER A 207 -1.19 -5.99 10.75
C SER A 207 -1.35 -7.39 11.34
N GLU A 208 -0.47 -7.80 12.26
CA GLU A 208 -0.63 -9.06 13.04
C GLU A 208 -1.60 -8.83 14.21
N THR A 209 -2.84 -8.48 13.87
CA THR A 209 -3.87 -8.07 14.82
C THR A 209 -4.51 -9.26 15.55
N GLN A 210 -4.90 -9.05 16.79
CA GLN A 210 -5.70 -10.03 17.51
C GLN A 210 -7.18 -9.90 17.14
N GLY A 211 -7.71 -10.92 16.44
CA GLY A 211 -9.11 -10.94 16.00
C GLY A 211 -9.46 -9.88 14.95
N GLY A 212 -8.49 -9.46 14.14
CA GLY A 212 -8.68 -8.47 13.09
C GLY A 212 -8.83 -7.02 13.59
N ARG A 213 -8.76 -6.78 14.92
CA ARG A 213 -8.99 -5.45 15.51
C ARG A 213 -7.81 -4.52 15.25
N ASP A 214 -8.11 -3.35 14.76
CA ASP A 214 -7.11 -2.33 14.50
C ASP A 214 -6.43 -1.85 15.79
N ALA A 215 -5.15 -1.50 15.73
CA ALA A 215 -4.32 -1.05 16.85
C ALA A 215 -4.27 -2.03 18.05
N SER A 216 -4.69 -3.28 17.88
CA SER A 216 -4.58 -4.31 18.91
C SER A 216 -3.14 -4.76 19.09
N GLU A 217 -2.87 -5.52 20.15
CA GLU A 217 -1.56 -6.16 20.34
C GLU A 217 -1.22 -7.06 19.14
N ALA A 218 0.04 -6.99 18.68
CA ALA A 218 0.58 -7.93 17.72
C ALA A 218 1.26 -9.09 18.48
N ASP A 219 0.63 -10.26 18.50
CA ASP A 219 1.18 -11.50 19.08
C ASP A 219 2.20 -12.10 18.13
N ILE A 220 3.40 -11.56 18.15
CA ILE A 220 4.44 -11.85 17.17
C ILE A 220 5.82 -11.94 17.84
N SER A 221 6.49 -13.08 17.64
CA SER A 221 7.88 -13.25 18.09
C SER A 221 8.87 -12.48 17.22
N HIS A 222 10.06 -12.15 17.74
CA HIS A 222 11.16 -11.58 16.97
C HIS A 222 11.48 -12.42 15.71
N ARG A 223 11.52 -13.75 15.84
CA ARG A 223 11.74 -14.64 14.71
C ARG A 223 10.67 -14.51 13.63
N LYS A 224 9.38 -14.42 14.00
CA LYS A 224 8.28 -14.22 13.04
C LYS A 224 8.36 -12.84 12.39
N LEU A 225 8.70 -11.79 13.16
CA LEU A 225 8.97 -10.45 12.61
C LEU A 225 10.08 -10.50 11.56
N ARG A 226 11.23 -11.10 11.90
CA ARG A 226 12.38 -11.25 10.99
C ARG A 226 12.08 -12.11 9.77
N SER A 227 11.21 -13.12 9.93
CA SER A 227 10.87 -14.01 8.82
C SER A 227 10.05 -13.32 7.74
N TRP A 228 9.04 -12.54 8.13
CA TRP A 228 7.99 -12.09 7.22
C TRP A 228 7.80 -10.57 7.17
N PHE A 229 7.79 -9.89 8.31
CA PHE A 229 7.37 -8.49 8.40
C PHE A 229 8.50 -7.49 8.19
N LEU A 230 9.74 -7.84 8.56
CA LEU A 230 10.90 -6.96 8.37
C LEU A 230 11.46 -6.94 6.93
N PRO A 231 11.44 -8.05 6.14
CA PRO A 231 12.05 -8.05 4.81
C PRO A 231 11.57 -6.95 3.86
N PRO A 232 10.27 -6.63 3.74
CA PRO A 232 9.83 -5.50 2.90
C PRO A 232 10.42 -4.16 3.34
N PHE A 233 10.51 -3.92 4.66
CA PHE A 233 11.08 -2.69 5.21
C PHE A 233 12.60 -2.61 5.01
N GLU A 234 13.31 -3.71 5.22
CA GLU A 234 14.75 -3.77 4.93
C GLU A 234 15.03 -3.45 3.47
N ARG A 235 14.22 -3.99 2.57
CA ARG A 235 14.36 -3.74 1.13
C ARG A 235 14.21 -2.26 0.80
N VAL A 236 13.16 -1.57 1.29
CA VAL A 236 12.98 -0.15 1.01
C VAL A 236 13.99 0.74 1.75
N ALA A 237 14.52 0.31 2.91
CA ALA A 237 15.64 0.99 3.56
C ALA A 237 16.88 0.99 2.67
N ARG A 238 17.19 -0.15 2.04
CA ARG A 238 18.30 -0.30 1.09
C ARG A 238 18.03 0.40 -0.24
N GLU A 239 16.77 0.54 -0.67
CA GLU A 239 16.35 1.36 -1.83
C GLU A 239 16.54 2.87 -1.58
N GLY A 240 16.73 3.27 -0.32
CA GLY A 240 16.95 4.66 0.05
C GLY A 240 15.70 5.42 0.48
N CYS A 241 14.65 4.73 0.94
CA CYS A 241 13.50 5.37 1.58
C CYS A 241 13.94 6.25 2.75
N ARG A 242 13.58 7.53 2.73
CA ARG A 242 14.13 8.52 3.67
C ARG A 242 13.40 8.61 5.00
N THR A 243 12.17 8.09 5.08
CA THR A 243 11.40 8.15 6.33
C THR A 243 10.64 6.85 6.58
N PHE A 244 10.52 6.47 7.85
CA PHE A 244 9.70 5.36 8.31
C PHE A 244 8.73 5.85 9.37
N MET A 245 7.50 5.31 9.35
CA MET A 245 6.48 5.59 10.37
C MET A 245 6.17 4.30 11.15
N LEU A 246 6.04 4.44 12.47
CA LEU A 246 5.63 3.37 13.38
C LEU A 246 4.14 3.04 13.25
N GLY A 247 3.74 1.88 13.75
CA GLY A 247 2.32 1.56 13.95
C GLY A 247 1.82 1.95 15.34
N TYR A 248 0.57 1.56 15.65
CA TYR A 248 -0.07 1.83 16.96
C TYR A 248 0.07 0.69 17.97
N GLN A 249 0.38 -0.51 17.48
CA GLN A 249 0.30 -1.73 18.29
C GLN A 249 1.34 -1.79 19.41
N THR A 250 1.08 -2.66 20.37
CA THR A 250 2.10 -3.22 21.25
C THR A 250 2.61 -4.54 20.66
N THR A 251 3.85 -4.90 21.00
CA THR A 251 4.43 -6.20 20.66
C THR A 251 5.01 -6.78 21.94
N ASP A 252 4.53 -7.95 22.35
CA ASP A 252 4.92 -8.57 23.65
C ASP A 252 4.73 -7.60 24.83
N GLY A 253 3.62 -6.87 24.85
CA GLY A 253 3.27 -5.88 25.86
C GLY A 253 4.06 -4.57 25.80
N VAL A 254 5.00 -4.40 24.87
CA VAL A 254 5.78 -3.17 24.68
C VAL A 254 5.21 -2.37 23.51
N PRO A 255 4.77 -1.11 23.71
CA PRO A 255 4.39 -0.25 22.61
C PRO A 255 5.50 -0.14 21.58
N ILE A 256 5.15 -0.18 20.32
CA ILE A 256 6.13 -0.11 19.24
C ILE A 256 7.01 1.15 19.34
N THR A 257 6.47 2.26 19.83
CA THR A 257 7.16 3.52 20.09
C THR A 257 8.32 3.38 21.10
N LEU A 258 8.29 2.37 21.95
CA LEU A 258 9.31 2.07 22.96
C LEU A 258 10.10 0.79 22.68
N ASN A 259 9.94 0.19 21.51
CA ASN A 259 10.63 -1.06 21.17
C ASN A 259 12.08 -0.77 20.74
N GLU A 260 12.96 -0.57 21.71
CA GLU A 260 14.38 -0.24 21.47
C GLU A 260 15.10 -1.27 20.60
N TRP A 261 14.77 -2.57 20.74
CA TRP A 261 15.34 -3.61 19.88
C TRP A 261 15.01 -3.35 18.40
N LEU A 262 13.76 -3.04 18.08
CA LEU A 262 13.37 -2.78 16.69
C LEU A 262 13.97 -1.47 16.16
N LEU A 263 13.92 -0.39 16.98
CA LEU A 263 14.28 0.95 16.55
C LEU A 263 15.82 1.16 16.49
N ASN A 264 16.54 0.58 17.44
CA ASN A 264 17.99 0.78 17.55
C ASN A 264 18.78 -0.43 17.05
N ASP A 265 18.52 -1.65 17.57
CA ASP A 265 19.36 -2.80 17.20
C ASP A 265 19.12 -3.21 15.75
N VAL A 266 17.86 -3.36 15.33
CA VAL A 266 17.53 -3.76 13.96
C VAL A 266 17.69 -2.59 12.99
N LEU A 267 16.92 -1.51 13.18
CA LEU A 267 16.85 -0.44 12.19
C LEU A 267 18.18 0.31 12.05
N ARG A 268 18.72 0.79 13.18
CA ARG A 268 19.95 1.61 13.18
C ARG A 268 21.22 0.75 13.15
N GLY A 269 21.26 -0.33 13.95
CA GLY A 269 22.42 -1.20 14.10
C GLY A 269 22.63 -2.14 12.92
N GLU A 270 21.67 -3.03 12.67
CA GLU A 270 21.84 -4.07 11.63
C GLU A 270 21.71 -3.52 10.21
N TRP A 271 20.71 -2.63 9.98
CA TRP A 271 20.47 -2.09 8.63
C TRP A 271 21.28 -0.83 8.34
N GLY A 272 21.82 -0.16 9.36
CA GLY A 272 22.56 1.11 9.21
C GLY A 272 21.66 2.24 8.69
N TYR A 273 20.36 2.21 9.00
CA TYR A 273 19.39 3.18 8.49
C TYR A 273 19.63 4.58 9.07
N GLU A 274 19.90 5.56 8.22
CA GLU A 274 20.17 6.95 8.61
C GLU A 274 18.95 7.89 8.42
N GLY A 275 17.87 7.41 7.84
CA GLY A 275 16.65 8.19 7.62
C GLY A 275 15.91 8.57 8.90
N MET A 276 14.85 9.36 8.77
CA MET A 276 14.05 9.84 9.89
C MET A 276 12.96 8.81 10.25
N LEU A 277 12.76 8.61 11.55
CA LEU A 277 11.68 7.80 12.12
C LEU A 277 10.62 8.71 12.74
N ILE A 278 9.37 8.60 12.28
CA ILE A 278 8.23 9.31 12.87
C ILE A 278 7.30 8.33 13.62
N THR A 279 6.70 8.77 14.71
CA THR A 279 5.59 8.06 15.35
C THR A 279 4.33 8.16 14.49
N ASP A 280 3.35 7.30 14.75
CA ASP A 280 1.99 7.52 14.25
C ASP A 280 1.23 8.52 15.15
N TRP A 281 -0.02 8.83 14.78
CA TRP A 281 -0.85 9.87 15.40
C TRP A 281 -1.03 9.65 16.90
N ASP A 282 -0.56 10.62 17.66
CA ASP A 282 -0.62 10.67 19.14
C ASP A 282 -0.05 9.43 19.85
N ASN A 283 0.86 8.67 19.23
CA ASN A 283 1.45 7.48 19.86
C ASN A 283 2.09 7.77 21.21
N VAL A 284 2.70 8.93 21.36
CA VAL A 284 3.32 9.32 22.66
C VAL A 284 2.26 9.65 23.70
N GLY A 285 1.16 10.29 23.30
CA GLY A 285 0.03 10.57 24.19
C GLY A 285 -0.70 9.30 24.60
N ARG A 286 -0.88 8.34 23.66
CA ARG A 286 -1.52 7.04 23.94
C ARG A 286 -0.84 6.26 25.06
N MET A 287 0.46 6.41 25.26
CA MET A 287 1.17 5.81 26.40
C MET A 287 0.64 6.28 27.75
N VAL A 288 0.06 7.49 27.80
CA VAL A 288 -0.52 8.07 29.03
C VAL A 288 -2.00 7.72 29.17
N TRP A 289 -2.82 8.08 28.15
CA TRP A 289 -4.28 8.05 28.31
C TRP A 289 -4.94 6.72 27.89
N GLU A 290 -4.30 5.91 27.06
CA GLU A 290 -4.83 4.63 26.56
C GLU A 290 -4.09 3.42 27.15
N GLN A 291 -2.79 3.39 26.98
CA GLN A 291 -1.95 2.22 27.37
C GLN A 291 -1.57 2.25 28.86
N HIS A 292 -1.65 3.41 29.50
CA HIS A 292 -1.36 3.62 30.94
C HIS A 292 0.02 3.11 31.40
N ILE A 293 1.04 3.22 30.52
CA ILE A 293 2.42 2.80 30.81
C ILE A 293 3.33 3.97 31.21
N GLN A 294 2.87 5.20 31.00
CA GLN A 294 3.52 6.41 31.48
C GLN A 294 2.56 7.23 32.35
N PRO A 295 3.04 7.84 33.44
CA PRO A 295 2.17 8.57 34.37
C PRO A 295 1.67 9.90 33.79
N ASP A 296 2.43 10.51 32.89
CA ASP A 296 2.19 11.84 32.29
C ASP A 296 3.00 12.05 31.01
N TYR A 297 2.78 13.19 30.35
CA TYR A 297 3.47 13.56 29.12
C TYR A 297 4.97 13.84 29.29
N GLU A 298 5.42 14.20 30.50
CA GLU A 298 6.84 14.39 30.79
C GLU A 298 7.60 13.06 30.65
N HIS A 299 7.11 12.03 31.33
CA HIS A 299 7.71 10.69 31.28
C HIS A 299 7.53 10.05 29.90
N ALA A 300 6.39 10.26 29.23
CA ALA A 300 6.14 9.75 27.89
C ALA A 300 7.09 10.38 26.86
N ALA A 301 7.30 11.69 26.91
CA ALA A 301 8.24 12.37 26.03
C ALA A 301 9.69 11.89 26.24
N ALA A 302 10.11 11.78 27.50
CA ALA A 302 11.44 11.26 27.84
C ALA A 302 11.64 9.83 27.33
N ALA A 303 10.64 8.96 27.51
CA ALA A 303 10.70 7.57 27.05
C ALA A 303 10.79 7.48 25.52
N ALA A 304 9.97 8.24 24.79
CA ALA A 304 9.97 8.26 23.34
C ALA A 304 11.32 8.73 22.75
N VAL A 305 11.90 9.80 23.29
CA VAL A 305 13.23 10.31 22.87
C VAL A 305 14.31 9.27 23.10
N ARG A 306 14.34 8.64 24.29
CA ARG A 306 15.33 7.60 24.62
C ARG A 306 15.23 6.37 23.75
N ALA A 307 14.00 5.98 23.40
CA ALA A 307 13.76 4.82 22.54
C ALA A 307 14.22 5.01 21.09
N GLY A 308 14.53 6.26 20.67
CA GLY A 308 15.10 6.53 19.35
C GLY A 308 14.12 7.09 18.32
N ASN A 309 12.98 7.64 18.74
CA ASN A 309 12.06 8.35 17.84
C ASN A 309 12.65 9.71 17.43
N ASP A 310 12.48 10.11 16.16
CA ASP A 310 13.05 11.36 15.64
C ASP A 310 12.00 12.47 15.49
N LEU A 311 10.77 12.12 15.17
CA LEU A 311 9.67 13.07 15.00
C LEU A 311 8.41 12.52 15.66
N VAL A 312 7.69 13.35 16.39
CA VAL A 312 6.46 12.99 17.12
C VAL A 312 5.26 13.59 16.42
N MET A 313 4.36 12.73 15.90
CA MET A 313 3.15 13.14 15.22
C MET A 313 2.03 13.43 16.23
N SER A 314 1.44 14.61 16.09
CA SER A 314 0.15 15.01 16.67
C SER A 314 -0.06 14.70 18.17
N THR A 315 1.01 14.83 18.99
CA THR A 315 0.91 14.75 20.44
C THR A 315 1.01 16.15 21.05
N PRO A 316 -0.12 16.84 21.32
CA PRO A 316 -0.10 18.24 21.77
C PRO A 316 0.64 18.45 23.08
N GLY A 317 0.60 17.46 23.99
CA GLY A 317 1.29 17.51 25.30
C GLY A 317 2.80 17.33 25.23
N PHE A 318 3.35 16.89 24.07
CA PHE A 318 4.78 16.55 23.93
C PHE A 318 5.69 17.76 24.17
N PHE A 319 5.35 18.95 23.65
CA PHE A 319 6.18 20.15 23.80
C PHE A 319 6.46 20.49 25.27
N ALA A 320 5.40 20.63 26.05
CA ALA A 320 5.52 20.94 27.48
C ALA A 320 6.16 19.77 28.24
N GLY A 321 5.82 18.55 27.90
CA GLY A 321 6.38 17.34 28.51
C GLY A 321 7.88 17.21 28.29
N ALA A 322 8.37 17.41 27.06
CA ALA A 322 9.79 17.32 26.74
C ALA A 322 10.61 18.42 27.45
N LEU A 323 10.10 19.66 27.50
CA LEU A 323 10.73 20.73 28.22
C LEU A 323 10.80 20.46 29.74
N ALA A 324 9.74 19.88 30.31
CA ALA A 324 9.71 19.45 31.72
C ALA A 324 10.74 18.31 31.95
N ALA A 325 10.76 17.31 31.08
CA ALA A 325 11.69 16.18 31.15
C ALA A 325 13.17 16.61 31.12
N ILE A 326 13.50 17.63 30.33
CA ILE A 326 14.85 18.20 30.31
C ILE A 326 15.15 18.96 31.63
N ARG A 327 14.23 19.82 32.06
CA ARG A 327 14.36 20.59 33.29
C ARG A 327 14.54 19.70 34.49
N ASP A 328 13.78 18.61 34.57
CA ASP A 328 13.78 17.69 35.74
C ASP A 328 14.82 16.57 35.58
N GLY A 329 15.60 16.59 34.46
CA GLY A 329 16.77 15.72 34.25
C GLY A 329 16.43 14.30 33.82
N LEU A 330 15.21 14.04 33.34
CA LEU A 330 14.82 12.75 32.74
C LEU A 330 15.56 12.50 31.45
N ILE A 331 15.74 13.53 30.62
CA ILE A 331 16.59 13.56 29.43
C ILE A 331 17.47 14.79 29.45
N GLN A 332 18.49 14.83 28.60
CA GLN A 332 19.38 15.99 28.48
C GLN A 332 19.11 16.68 27.13
N GLU A 333 19.35 17.98 27.01
CA GLU A 333 19.18 18.73 25.76
C GLU A 333 19.93 18.07 24.60
N ARG A 334 21.14 17.54 24.83
CA ARG A 334 21.93 16.85 23.82
C ARG A 334 21.26 15.57 23.27
N ASP A 335 20.30 14.97 24.00
CA ASP A 335 19.58 13.79 23.55
C ASP A 335 18.63 14.13 22.37
N LEU A 336 18.33 15.42 22.19
CA LEU A 336 17.57 15.93 21.03
C LEU A 336 18.43 16.14 19.78
N ASP A 337 19.76 16.24 19.91
CA ASP A 337 20.65 16.64 18.81
C ASP A 337 20.60 15.64 17.64
N GLY A 338 20.50 14.34 17.93
CA GLY A 338 20.36 13.28 16.93
C GLY A 338 19.04 13.39 16.15
N PRO A 339 17.89 13.35 16.81
CA PRO A 339 16.58 13.56 16.19
C PRO A 339 16.51 14.85 15.36
N VAL A 340 16.86 15.98 15.94
CA VAL A 340 16.87 17.29 15.24
C VAL A 340 17.76 17.25 14.01
N SER A 341 18.95 16.66 14.10
CA SER A 341 19.88 16.56 12.97
C SER A 341 19.28 15.78 11.80
N ARG A 342 18.50 14.71 12.04
CA ARG A 342 17.83 13.94 10.99
C ARG A 342 16.70 14.74 10.34
N VAL A 343 15.91 15.46 11.11
CA VAL A 343 14.88 16.38 10.58
C VAL A 343 15.51 17.47 9.74
N LEU A 344 16.56 18.15 10.24
CA LEU A 344 17.26 19.20 9.51
C LEU A 344 17.92 18.68 8.23
N ARG A 345 18.49 17.47 8.25
CA ARG A 345 19.07 16.83 7.06
C ARG A 345 18.05 16.75 5.93
N LEU A 346 16.83 16.27 6.20
CA LEU A 346 15.80 16.19 5.18
C LEU A 346 15.40 17.56 4.63
N LYS A 347 15.35 18.59 5.47
CA LYS A 347 15.08 19.98 5.03
C LYS A 347 16.15 20.51 4.10
N PHE A 348 17.42 20.18 4.36
CA PHE A 348 18.53 20.56 3.49
C PHE A 348 18.57 19.73 2.19
N GLU A 349 18.35 18.42 2.26
CA GLU A 349 18.29 17.52 1.09
C GLU A 349 17.13 17.88 0.15
N LEU A 350 16.00 18.31 0.68
CA LEU A 350 14.87 18.84 -0.09
C LEU A 350 15.11 20.26 -0.65
N GLY A 351 16.22 20.92 -0.24
CA GLY A 351 16.52 22.31 -0.64
C GLY A 351 15.54 23.35 -0.08
N LEU A 352 14.82 23.07 1.02
CA LEU A 352 13.76 23.95 1.55
C LEU A 352 14.28 25.29 2.06
N PHE A 353 15.54 25.40 2.45
CA PHE A 353 16.15 26.67 2.87
C PHE A 353 16.36 27.63 1.69
N GLU A 354 16.60 27.12 0.51
CA GLU A 354 16.77 27.85 -0.74
C GLU A 354 15.44 28.09 -1.44
N ASN A 355 14.58 27.06 -1.43
CA ASN A 355 13.25 27.07 -2.03
C ASN A 355 12.24 26.36 -1.10
N PRO A 356 11.42 27.10 -0.33
CA PRO A 356 10.45 26.49 0.59
C PRO A 356 9.31 25.71 -0.10
N ARG A 357 9.31 25.64 -1.46
CA ARG A 357 8.33 24.90 -2.27
C ARG A 357 6.89 25.21 -1.86
N VAL A 358 6.55 26.50 -1.85
CA VAL A 358 5.18 26.97 -1.59
C VAL A 358 4.26 26.61 -2.77
N PRO A 359 2.93 26.62 -2.59
CA PRO A 359 1.98 26.34 -3.67
C PRO A 359 2.25 27.20 -4.91
N ASP A 360 2.34 26.55 -6.07
CA ASP A 360 2.59 27.19 -7.37
C ASP A 360 1.33 27.11 -8.24
N ALA A 361 0.64 28.23 -8.39
CA ALA A 361 -0.61 28.30 -9.13
C ALA A 361 -0.48 27.85 -10.60
N ALA A 362 0.67 28.08 -11.24
CA ALA A 362 0.88 27.68 -12.63
C ALA A 362 1.08 26.16 -12.74
N ARG A 363 1.85 25.55 -11.82
CA ARG A 363 2.01 24.11 -11.72
C ARG A 363 0.69 23.42 -11.35
N ILE A 364 -0.01 23.92 -10.36
CA ILE A 364 -1.33 23.39 -9.96
C ILE A 364 -2.27 23.32 -11.16
N ALA A 365 -2.37 24.41 -11.94
CA ALA A 365 -3.24 24.45 -13.10
C ALA A 365 -2.80 23.52 -14.25
N ALA A 366 -1.52 23.19 -14.34
CA ALA A 366 -0.97 22.35 -15.39
C ALA A 366 -0.90 20.85 -15.03
N GLU A 367 -0.69 20.54 -13.75
CA GLU A 367 -0.32 19.20 -13.29
C GLU A 367 -1.49 18.48 -12.59
N ILE A 368 -2.33 19.18 -11.82
CA ILE A 368 -3.44 18.53 -11.11
C ILE A 368 -4.45 17.95 -12.10
N GLY A 369 -4.68 16.64 -12.03
CA GLY A 369 -5.62 15.92 -12.89
C GLY A 369 -5.30 16.00 -14.38
N ALA A 370 -4.03 16.14 -14.75
CA ALA A 370 -3.61 16.24 -16.13
C ALA A 370 -4.09 15.03 -16.98
N PRO A 371 -4.33 15.22 -18.30
CA PRO A 371 -4.88 14.15 -19.14
C PRO A 371 -4.04 12.88 -19.18
N ASP A 372 -2.72 12.98 -19.12
CA ASP A 372 -1.80 11.83 -19.05
C ASP A 372 -1.85 11.13 -17.69
N HIS A 373 -2.12 11.83 -16.60
CA HIS A 373 -2.39 11.24 -15.29
C HIS A 373 -3.69 10.43 -15.30
N THR A 374 -4.75 10.97 -15.91
CA THR A 374 -6.02 10.26 -16.11
C THR A 374 -5.83 9.01 -17.00
N ALA A 375 -5.02 9.11 -18.05
CA ALA A 375 -4.71 7.98 -18.93
C ALA A 375 -3.94 6.88 -18.18
N LEU A 376 -2.98 7.24 -17.33
CA LEU A 376 -2.28 6.29 -16.48
C LEU A 376 -3.21 5.62 -15.45
N ASN A 377 -4.13 6.40 -14.84
CA ASN A 377 -5.14 5.86 -13.94
C ASN A 377 -5.97 4.75 -14.62
N LEU A 378 -6.45 5.01 -15.85
CA LEU A 378 -7.17 4.02 -16.65
C LEU A 378 -6.30 2.80 -16.98
N GLU A 379 -5.03 2.98 -17.33
CA GLU A 379 -4.10 1.89 -17.62
C GLU A 379 -3.94 0.97 -16.40
N ILE A 380 -3.72 1.55 -15.22
CA ILE A 380 -3.59 0.80 -13.96
C ILE A 380 -4.89 0.07 -13.63
N ALA A 381 -6.04 0.74 -13.71
CA ALA A 381 -7.33 0.12 -13.46
C ALA A 381 -7.56 -1.10 -14.38
N ARG A 382 -7.27 -0.98 -15.68
CA ARG A 382 -7.37 -2.08 -16.68
C ARG A 382 -6.52 -3.29 -16.31
N ARG A 383 -5.31 -3.06 -15.80
CA ARG A 383 -4.37 -4.14 -15.45
C ARG A 383 -4.61 -4.77 -14.09
N SER A 384 -5.36 -4.10 -13.23
CA SER A 384 -5.61 -4.55 -11.85
C SER A 384 -6.87 -5.38 -11.68
N LEU A 385 -7.78 -5.38 -12.66
CA LEU A 385 -9.01 -6.18 -12.61
C LEU A 385 -8.70 -7.68 -12.72
N VAL A 386 -9.22 -8.47 -11.79
CA VAL A 386 -8.99 -9.92 -11.74
C VAL A 386 -10.26 -10.69 -12.10
N LEU A 387 -10.20 -11.45 -13.19
CA LEU A 387 -11.26 -12.39 -13.56
C LEU A 387 -11.07 -13.70 -12.80
N LEU A 388 -11.99 -14.02 -11.87
CA LEU A 388 -11.88 -15.19 -10.99
C LEU A 388 -12.67 -16.40 -11.48
N ARG A 389 -13.71 -16.15 -12.25
CA ARG A 389 -14.54 -17.19 -12.87
C ARG A 389 -15.07 -16.70 -14.21
N ASN A 390 -15.11 -17.60 -15.21
CA ASN A 390 -15.81 -17.37 -16.46
C ASN A 390 -16.18 -18.72 -17.09
N ASP A 391 -17.48 -18.97 -17.26
CA ASP A 391 -18.00 -20.17 -17.94
C ASP A 391 -18.23 -19.95 -19.45
N GLY A 392 -17.61 -18.91 -20.03
CA GLY A 392 -17.76 -18.51 -21.41
C GLY A 392 -18.80 -17.41 -21.65
N ALA A 393 -19.36 -16.81 -20.58
CA ALA A 393 -20.28 -15.67 -20.70
C ALA A 393 -19.57 -14.38 -21.06
N LEU A 394 -18.31 -14.23 -20.68
CA LEU A 394 -17.46 -13.10 -21.05
C LEU A 394 -16.42 -13.51 -22.09
N PRO A 395 -16.07 -12.58 -23.00
CA PRO A 395 -16.58 -11.23 -23.14
C PRO A 395 -17.95 -11.17 -23.82
N LEU A 396 -18.80 -10.18 -23.44
CA LEU A 396 -20.17 -10.04 -23.92
C LEU A 396 -20.31 -9.81 -25.43
N MET A 397 -19.27 -9.28 -26.08
CA MET A 397 -19.23 -8.98 -27.51
C MET A 397 -18.53 -10.06 -28.34
N SER A 398 -18.22 -11.22 -27.80
CA SER A 398 -17.55 -12.28 -28.55
C SER A 398 -18.55 -13.06 -29.41
N ALA A 399 -18.17 -13.38 -30.65
CA ALA A 399 -18.89 -14.34 -31.49
C ALA A 399 -18.79 -15.77 -30.93
N GLU A 400 -17.83 -16.05 -30.08
CA GLU A 400 -17.58 -17.32 -29.39
C GLU A 400 -18.24 -17.42 -28.02
N SER A 401 -18.93 -16.34 -27.56
CA SER A 401 -19.66 -16.35 -26.29
C SER A 401 -20.67 -17.48 -26.23
N ALA A 402 -20.65 -18.26 -25.13
CA ALA A 402 -21.62 -19.33 -24.90
C ALA A 402 -23.08 -18.84 -24.73
N VAL A 403 -23.30 -17.51 -24.73
CA VAL A 403 -24.63 -16.89 -24.63
C VAL A 403 -25.34 -16.96 -25.97
N PRO A 404 -26.45 -17.72 -26.10
CA PRO A 404 -27.21 -17.78 -27.33
C PRO A 404 -27.87 -16.42 -27.64
N ASN A 405 -27.61 -15.86 -28.80
CA ASN A 405 -28.04 -14.55 -29.28
C ASN A 405 -27.31 -13.38 -28.64
N ALA A 406 -26.83 -12.44 -29.45
CA ALA A 406 -26.08 -11.26 -29.02
C ALA A 406 -26.78 -10.53 -27.83
N VAL A 407 -26.08 -10.43 -26.69
CA VAL A 407 -26.54 -9.60 -25.58
C VAL A 407 -26.73 -8.18 -26.08
N LYS A 408 -27.88 -7.60 -25.83
CA LYS A 408 -28.19 -6.19 -26.17
C LYS A 408 -28.82 -5.43 -25.01
N ARG A 409 -29.29 -6.14 -23.99
CA ARG A 409 -29.91 -5.56 -22.81
C ARG A 409 -29.19 -6.06 -21.58
N ILE A 410 -28.55 -5.14 -20.86
CA ILE A 410 -27.83 -5.42 -19.63
C ILE A 410 -28.62 -4.80 -18.48
N ALA A 411 -28.94 -5.59 -17.45
CA ALA A 411 -29.40 -5.06 -16.18
C ALA A 411 -28.17 -4.90 -15.25
N VAL A 412 -27.81 -3.67 -14.93
CA VAL A 412 -26.84 -3.33 -13.88
C VAL A 412 -27.58 -3.24 -12.57
N VAL A 413 -27.22 -4.07 -11.61
CA VAL A 413 -27.90 -4.20 -10.32
C VAL A 413 -26.87 -4.10 -9.20
N GLY A 414 -27.22 -3.47 -8.11
CA GLY A 414 -26.36 -3.42 -6.93
C GLY A 414 -26.10 -2.00 -6.44
N PRO A 415 -25.87 -1.87 -5.12
CA PRO A 415 -25.71 -0.57 -4.47
C PRO A 415 -24.44 0.19 -4.89
N LEU A 416 -23.40 -0.51 -5.37
CA LEU A 416 -22.11 0.08 -5.75
C LEU A 416 -21.99 0.35 -7.25
N ALA A 417 -23.04 0.07 -8.05
CA ALA A 417 -22.96 0.22 -9.50
C ALA A 417 -22.83 1.67 -9.97
N ASP A 418 -23.36 2.62 -9.20
CA ASP A 418 -23.36 4.06 -9.48
C ASP A 418 -22.96 4.85 -8.23
N ASP A 419 -21.84 4.46 -7.63
CA ASP A 419 -21.32 5.04 -6.39
C ASP A 419 -19.90 5.52 -6.61
N GLU A 420 -19.75 6.84 -6.77
CA GLU A 420 -18.46 7.50 -7.02
C GLU A 420 -17.49 7.36 -5.84
N ASN A 421 -17.99 7.49 -4.60
CA ASN A 421 -17.18 7.56 -3.41
C ASN A 421 -16.59 6.20 -2.99
N ASN A 422 -17.45 5.18 -2.87
CA ASN A 422 -16.98 3.86 -2.44
C ASN A 422 -16.10 3.17 -3.50
N GLN A 423 -16.23 3.55 -4.78
CA GLN A 423 -15.34 3.10 -5.85
C GLN A 423 -13.89 3.54 -5.63
N LEU A 424 -13.65 4.71 -5.04
CA LEU A 424 -12.32 5.24 -4.81
C LEU A 424 -11.56 4.49 -3.71
N GLY A 425 -12.24 4.00 -2.68
CA GLY A 425 -11.60 3.37 -1.51
C GLY A 425 -11.31 4.37 -0.39
N ASP A 426 -10.60 3.93 0.62
CA ASP A 426 -10.20 4.75 1.77
C ASP A 426 -9.09 5.76 1.36
N TRP A 427 -8.85 6.78 2.19
CA TRP A 427 -7.92 7.87 1.90
C TRP A 427 -8.22 8.63 0.59
N ALA A 428 -9.47 8.70 0.20
CA ALA A 428 -9.93 9.24 -1.08
C ALA A 428 -10.78 10.51 -0.92
N GLY A 429 -10.17 11.60 -0.51
CA GLY A 429 -10.86 12.89 -0.43
C GLY A 429 -12.02 12.87 0.56
N GLY A 430 -13.18 13.36 0.15
CA GLY A 430 -14.37 13.46 1.02
C GLY A 430 -15.01 12.14 1.43
N SER A 431 -14.58 11.02 0.87
CA SER A 431 -15.17 9.70 1.13
C SER A 431 -14.52 8.92 2.26
N GLY A 432 -13.32 9.32 2.72
CA GLY A 432 -12.52 8.55 3.67
C GLY A 432 -12.29 9.22 5.02
N GLN A 433 -11.04 9.26 5.44
CA GLN A 433 -10.58 9.84 6.69
C GLN A 433 -10.68 11.37 6.72
N VAL A 434 -10.75 12.00 5.55
CA VAL A 434 -10.69 13.44 5.37
C VAL A 434 -12.07 14.07 5.45
N ASN A 435 -12.32 14.88 6.45
CA ASN A 435 -13.61 15.53 6.69
C ASN A 435 -13.59 17.06 6.56
N TRP A 436 -12.46 17.65 6.16
CA TRP A 436 -12.30 19.10 6.00
C TRP A 436 -12.28 19.57 4.54
N ILE A 437 -12.38 18.65 3.57
CA ILE A 437 -12.53 18.96 2.15
C ILE A 437 -14.03 19.01 1.86
N ASP A 438 -14.55 20.24 1.70
CA ASP A 438 -15.97 20.48 1.38
C ASP A 438 -16.31 20.22 -0.09
N GLU A 439 -15.30 20.11 -0.97
CA GLU A 439 -15.45 19.88 -2.40
C GLU A 439 -15.16 18.43 -2.73
N GLU A 440 -16.17 17.69 -3.14
CA GLU A 440 -15.98 16.34 -3.67
C GLU A 440 -15.20 16.41 -5.00
N PRO A 441 -14.34 15.44 -5.33
CA PRO A 441 -13.69 15.33 -6.63
C PRO A 441 -14.76 15.13 -7.69
N THR A 442 -15.20 16.21 -8.33
CA THR A 442 -16.32 16.19 -9.29
C THR A 442 -15.84 16.02 -10.72
N GLY A 443 -16.55 15.19 -11.48
CA GLY A 443 -16.54 15.20 -12.96
C GLY A 443 -15.47 14.35 -13.63
N THR A 444 -14.62 13.65 -12.88
CA THR A 444 -13.55 12.79 -13.44
C THR A 444 -13.69 11.30 -13.05
N ILE A 445 -14.62 10.99 -12.15
CA ILE A 445 -14.90 9.61 -11.72
C ILE A 445 -15.92 9.00 -12.66
N VAL A 446 -15.59 7.85 -13.22
CA VAL A 446 -16.46 7.06 -14.10
C VAL A 446 -16.95 5.85 -13.31
N THR A 447 -18.24 5.84 -12.92
CA THR A 447 -18.86 4.70 -12.22
C THR A 447 -19.05 3.52 -13.17
N VAL A 448 -19.30 2.32 -12.61
CA VAL A 448 -19.56 1.11 -13.43
C VAL A 448 -20.75 1.31 -14.36
N LEU A 449 -21.82 1.92 -13.86
CA LEU A 449 -23.01 2.21 -14.66
C LEU A 449 -22.71 3.20 -15.78
N GLN A 450 -22.01 4.28 -15.48
CA GLN A 450 -21.63 5.29 -16.44
C GLN A 450 -20.68 4.71 -17.50
N GLY A 451 -19.61 4.00 -17.09
CA GLY A 451 -18.67 3.38 -18.01
C GLY A 451 -19.34 2.41 -18.98
N LEU A 452 -20.28 1.59 -18.50
CA LEU A 452 -21.06 0.72 -19.40
C LEU A 452 -21.91 1.50 -20.38
N ARG A 453 -22.60 2.55 -19.94
CA ARG A 453 -23.43 3.39 -20.84
C ARG A 453 -22.62 4.09 -21.93
N GLU A 454 -21.38 4.47 -21.62
CA GLU A 454 -20.46 5.10 -22.58
C GLU A 454 -19.84 4.10 -23.57
N GLU A 455 -19.56 2.88 -23.12
CA GLU A 455 -18.75 1.90 -23.86
C GLU A 455 -19.56 0.87 -24.65
N VAL A 456 -20.88 0.67 -24.35
CA VAL A 456 -21.71 -0.27 -25.10
C VAL A 456 -21.95 0.22 -26.54
N PRO A 457 -22.11 -0.69 -27.53
CA PRO A 457 -22.42 -0.34 -28.90
C PRO A 457 -23.79 0.34 -29.04
N ASP A 458 -23.97 1.10 -30.10
CA ASP A 458 -25.25 1.69 -30.44
C ASP A 458 -26.38 0.64 -30.50
N GLY A 459 -27.53 0.97 -29.93
CA GLY A 459 -28.70 0.10 -29.88
C GLY A 459 -28.70 -0.92 -28.72
N TRP A 460 -27.67 -0.94 -27.87
CA TRP A 460 -27.73 -1.66 -26.62
C TRP A 460 -28.49 -0.85 -25.57
N ASN A 461 -29.08 -1.55 -24.59
CA ASN A 461 -29.81 -0.92 -23.48
C ASN A 461 -29.19 -1.33 -22.14
N VAL A 462 -28.83 -0.35 -21.32
CA VAL A 462 -28.29 -0.53 -19.98
C VAL A 462 -29.32 0.03 -18.98
N SER A 463 -30.06 -0.88 -18.32
CA SER A 463 -30.97 -0.54 -17.23
C SER A 463 -30.25 -0.60 -15.88
N TYR A 464 -30.77 0.14 -14.88
CA TYR A 464 -30.21 0.14 -13.53
C TYR A 464 -31.29 -0.11 -12.49
N ALA A 465 -30.92 -0.87 -11.46
CA ALA A 465 -31.71 -1.03 -10.24
C ALA A 465 -30.75 -1.16 -9.04
N LYS A 466 -30.95 -0.37 -8.00
CA LYS A 466 -30.09 -0.40 -6.81
C LYS A 466 -30.12 -1.77 -6.09
N GLY A 467 -31.27 -2.37 -5.98
CA GLY A 467 -31.48 -3.73 -5.46
C GLY A 467 -31.33 -3.91 -3.95
N ALA A 468 -30.39 -3.24 -3.32
CA ALA A 468 -30.15 -3.35 -1.88
C ALA A 468 -29.60 -2.05 -1.29
N ASP A 469 -29.81 -1.85 0.00
CA ASP A 469 -29.07 -0.91 0.83
C ASP A 469 -28.03 -1.67 1.67
N ILE A 470 -26.88 -1.03 1.94
CA ILE A 470 -25.77 -1.65 2.68
C ILE A 470 -25.90 -1.31 4.17
N LEU A 471 -25.79 -0.04 4.51
CA LEU A 471 -25.81 0.40 5.90
C LEU A 471 -26.40 1.81 6.04
N ARG A 472 -26.70 2.14 7.29
CA ARG A 472 -26.98 3.51 7.73
C ARG A 472 -26.11 3.83 8.94
N LEU A 473 -25.72 5.08 9.07
CA LEU A 473 -25.03 5.58 10.25
C LEU A 473 -26.09 5.98 11.29
N VAL A 474 -25.95 5.45 12.50
CA VAL A 474 -26.84 5.75 13.63
C VAL A 474 -26.04 6.24 14.83
N PRO A 475 -26.62 7.07 15.72
CA PRO A 475 -25.94 7.48 16.94
C PRO A 475 -25.42 6.27 17.71
N ASP A 476 -24.22 6.39 18.30
CA ASP A 476 -23.65 5.32 19.12
C ASP A 476 -24.56 5.00 20.30
N PRO A 477 -25.02 3.75 20.47
CA PRO A 477 -25.87 3.35 21.59
C PRO A 477 -25.19 3.49 22.95
N ALA A 478 -23.87 3.58 23.00
CA ALA A 478 -23.10 3.83 24.22
C ALA A 478 -23.14 5.31 24.68
N GLY A 479 -23.83 6.20 23.94
CA GLY A 479 -24.03 7.60 24.28
C GLY A 479 -23.38 8.58 23.30
N ALA A 480 -23.66 9.86 23.48
CA ALA A 480 -23.19 10.91 22.54
C ALA A 480 -21.72 11.28 22.72
N ALA A 481 -21.09 10.96 23.85
CA ALA A 481 -19.70 11.31 24.12
C ALA A 481 -18.97 10.21 24.88
N PHE A 482 -17.64 10.20 24.74
CA PHE A 482 -16.73 9.43 25.57
C PHE A 482 -16.61 10.04 26.97
N ALA A 483 -15.95 9.32 27.90
CA ALA A 483 -15.77 9.78 29.27
C ALA A 483 -14.97 11.10 29.39
N ASP A 484 -14.13 11.40 28.41
CA ASP A 484 -13.33 12.62 28.30
C ASP A 484 -14.11 13.82 27.66
N GLY A 485 -15.38 13.58 27.26
CA GLY A 485 -16.24 14.59 26.65
C GLY A 485 -16.14 14.72 25.14
N GLN A 486 -15.29 13.95 24.48
CA GLN A 486 -15.24 13.91 23.01
C GLN A 486 -16.50 13.25 22.44
N PRO A 487 -17.02 13.76 21.30
CA PRO A 487 -18.20 13.17 20.66
C PRO A 487 -17.88 11.76 20.15
N ARG A 488 -18.80 10.81 20.39
CA ARG A 488 -18.71 9.48 19.79
C ARG A 488 -19.14 9.54 18.32
N PRO A 489 -18.38 8.94 17.41
CA PRO A 489 -18.80 8.83 16.03
C PRO A 489 -20.04 7.95 15.91
N PRO A 490 -20.86 8.15 14.87
CA PRO A 490 -21.96 7.25 14.60
C PRO A 490 -21.46 5.84 14.27
N VAL A 491 -22.26 4.83 14.61
CA VAL A 491 -21.96 3.43 14.32
C VAL A 491 -22.72 2.93 13.09
N GLN A 492 -22.14 1.94 12.43
CA GLN A 492 -22.69 1.31 11.23
C GLN A 492 -23.77 0.30 11.63
N GLN A 493 -24.98 0.48 11.12
CA GLN A 493 -26.07 -0.48 11.25
C GLN A 493 -26.43 -1.06 9.89
N ALA A 494 -26.42 -2.39 9.78
CA ALA A 494 -26.84 -3.09 8.57
C ALA A 494 -28.28 -2.71 8.18
N CYS A 495 -28.52 -2.50 6.90
CA CYS A 495 -29.88 -2.33 6.38
C CYS A 495 -30.55 -3.69 6.21
N GLU A 496 -31.79 -3.77 6.63
CA GLU A 496 -32.65 -4.93 6.35
C GLU A 496 -33.04 -4.96 4.86
N PRO A 497 -33.30 -6.14 4.28
CA PRO A 497 -33.77 -6.25 2.91
C PRO A 497 -35.07 -5.46 2.67
N ASP A 498 -35.06 -4.58 1.66
CA ASP A 498 -36.26 -3.89 1.18
C ASP A 498 -36.89 -4.70 0.03
N PRO A 499 -38.12 -5.26 0.23
CA PRO A 499 -38.79 -6.04 -0.81
C PRO A 499 -39.01 -5.26 -2.11
N ALA A 500 -39.21 -3.93 -2.05
CA ALA A 500 -39.44 -3.12 -3.24
C ALA A 500 -38.18 -3.00 -4.09
N LEU A 501 -37.00 -2.77 -3.47
CA LEU A 501 -35.71 -2.73 -4.13
C LEU A 501 -35.33 -4.10 -4.73
N LEU A 502 -35.54 -5.18 -3.97
CA LEU A 502 -35.29 -6.55 -4.44
C LEU A 502 -36.16 -6.91 -5.64
N ASP A 503 -37.47 -6.60 -5.58
CA ASP A 503 -38.43 -6.86 -6.68
C ASP A 503 -38.07 -6.04 -7.94
N GLU A 504 -37.61 -4.80 -7.79
CA GLU A 504 -37.14 -3.98 -8.89
C GLU A 504 -35.91 -4.61 -9.58
N ALA A 505 -34.92 -5.04 -8.80
CA ALA A 505 -33.72 -5.71 -9.28
C ALA A 505 -34.03 -7.01 -10.04
N VAL A 506 -34.89 -7.85 -9.49
CA VAL A 506 -35.35 -9.09 -10.13
C VAL A 506 -36.13 -8.80 -11.42
N ARG A 507 -36.98 -7.76 -11.44
CA ARG A 507 -37.67 -7.35 -12.68
C ARG A 507 -36.71 -6.89 -13.75
N ALA A 508 -35.69 -6.07 -13.40
CA ALA A 508 -34.68 -5.60 -14.31
C ALA A 508 -33.87 -6.78 -14.91
N SER A 509 -33.42 -7.71 -14.05
CA SER A 509 -32.73 -8.95 -14.42
C SER A 509 -33.56 -9.79 -15.40
N ARG A 510 -34.86 -9.99 -15.11
CA ARG A 510 -35.76 -10.77 -15.97
C ARG A 510 -35.94 -10.17 -17.36
N GLN A 511 -35.95 -8.85 -17.47
CA GLN A 511 -36.11 -8.14 -18.74
C GLN A 511 -34.82 -8.03 -19.57
N ALA A 512 -33.67 -8.22 -18.95
CA ALA A 512 -32.37 -8.14 -19.61
C ALA A 512 -31.98 -9.46 -20.28
N ASP A 513 -30.91 -9.43 -21.07
CA ASP A 513 -30.26 -10.60 -21.68
C ASP A 513 -29.13 -11.11 -20.77
N ALA A 514 -28.51 -10.21 -19.99
CA ALA A 514 -27.51 -10.52 -18.97
C ALA A 514 -27.69 -9.59 -17.75
N THR A 515 -27.34 -10.08 -16.56
CA THR A 515 -27.37 -9.30 -15.31
C THR A 515 -25.94 -9.11 -14.80
N LEU A 516 -25.59 -7.86 -14.52
CA LEU A 516 -24.35 -7.47 -13.86
C LEU A 516 -24.70 -7.04 -12.43
N ALA A 517 -24.29 -7.80 -11.43
CA ALA A 517 -24.43 -7.45 -10.02
C ALA A 517 -23.15 -6.82 -9.50
N VAL A 518 -23.20 -5.57 -9.01
CA VAL A 518 -22.08 -4.85 -8.44
C VAL A 518 -22.30 -4.71 -6.94
N VAL A 519 -21.54 -5.49 -6.18
CA VAL A 519 -21.64 -5.60 -4.71
C VAL A 519 -20.28 -5.47 -4.06
N GLY A 520 -20.23 -5.28 -2.76
CA GLY A 520 -18.94 -5.19 -2.08
C GLY A 520 -18.98 -4.43 -0.77
N ASP A 521 -17.90 -3.69 -0.52
CA ASP A 521 -17.69 -2.94 0.71
C ASP A 521 -17.88 -1.44 0.50
N VAL A 522 -18.02 -0.75 1.61
CA VAL A 522 -18.10 0.72 1.65
C VAL A 522 -17.06 1.26 2.61
N ILE A 523 -16.63 2.49 2.39
CA ILE A 523 -15.61 3.16 3.19
C ILE A 523 -15.92 3.17 4.69
N ALA A 524 -17.20 3.22 5.06
CA ALA A 524 -17.59 3.14 6.47
C ALA A 524 -17.20 1.80 7.16
N LEU A 525 -16.84 0.76 6.39
CA LEU A 525 -16.40 -0.57 6.85
C LEU A 525 -14.95 -0.89 6.47
N THR A 526 -14.22 0.08 5.89
CA THR A 526 -12.85 -0.07 5.41
C THR A 526 -12.02 1.11 5.90
N GLY A 527 -10.75 0.88 6.26
CA GLY A 527 -9.82 1.88 6.75
C GLY A 527 -9.51 1.80 8.24
N GLU A 528 -8.81 2.79 8.72
CA GLU A 528 -8.34 2.88 10.11
C GLU A 528 -9.51 2.90 11.10
N GLY A 529 -9.41 2.05 12.14
CA GLY A 529 -10.45 1.89 13.16
C GLY A 529 -11.74 1.20 12.66
N ARG A 530 -11.77 0.66 11.43
CA ARG A 530 -12.98 0.11 10.77
C ARG A 530 -12.89 -1.39 10.50
N SER A 531 -12.28 -2.14 11.40
CA SER A 531 -12.24 -3.61 11.32
C SER A 531 -13.65 -4.21 11.45
N THR A 532 -13.91 -5.29 10.73
CA THR A 532 -15.19 -5.99 10.74
C THR A 532 -15.06 -7.36 11.40
N ALA A 533 -16.06 -7.80 12.15
CA ALA A 533 -16.05 -9.12 12.80
C ALA A 533 -16.27 -10.27 11.82
N THR A 534 -16.85 -9.99 10.66
CA THR A 534 -17.17 -10.94 9.60
C THR A 534 -16.55 -10.51 8.28
N LEU A 535 -16.50 -11.42 7.32
CA LEU A 535 -16.09 -11.18 5.94
C LEU A 535 -17.24 -11.29 4.94
N GLU A 536 -18.45 -11.61 5.38
CA GLU A 536 -19.65 -11.62 4.52
C GLU A 536 -19.99 -10.19 4.08
N LEU A 537 -20.68 -10.09 2.94
CA LEU A 537 -21.23 -8.83 2.46
C LEU A 537 -22.20 -8.24 3.49
N PHE A 538 -22.05 -6.97 3.77
CA PHE A 538 -22.83 -6.27 4.79
C PHE A 538 -24.19 -5.82 4.25
N GLY A 539 -25.20 -5.75 5.13
CA GLY A 539 -26.56 -5.33 4.79
C GLY A 539 -27.32 -6.32 3.93
N ALA A 540 -28.17 -5.83 3.03
CA ALA A 540 -29.08 -6.65 2.23
C ALA A 540 -28.46 -7.24 0.95
N GLN A 541 -27.15 -7.17 0.77
CA GLN A 541 -26.48 -7.60 -0.47
C GLN A 541 -26.52 -9.12 -0.68
N ASN A 542 -26.45 -9.91 0.39
CA ASN A 542 -26.54 -11.38 0.28
C ASN A 542 -27.92 -11.81 -0.21
N GLU A 543 -29.00 -11.22 0.34
CA GLU A 543 -30.36 -11.49 -0.11
C GLU A 543 -30.57 -11.10 -1.58
N LEU A 544 -30.02 -9.96 -2.01
CA LEU A 544 -30.02 -9.55 -3.41
C LEU A 544 -29.37 -10.62 -4.31
N LEU A 545 -28.15 -11.06 -3.98
CA LEU A 545 -27.45 -12.08 -4.76
C LEU A 545 -28.19 -13.40 -4.80
N GLU A 546 -28.79 -13.83 -3.69
CA GLU A 546 -29.61 -15.05 -3.63
C GLU A 546 -30.81 -14.96 -4.58
N LYS A 547 -31.50 -13.82 -4.62
CA LYS A 547 -32.64 -13.58 -5.56
C LYS A 547 -32.17 -13.59 -7.02
N LEU A 548 -31.05 -12.96 -7.31
CA LEU A 548 -30.47 -12.95 -8.67
C LEU A 548 -29.99 -14.35 -9.10
N CYS A 549 -29.39 -15.13 -8.18
CA CYS A 549 -29.05 -16.54 -8.44
C CYS A 549 -30.31 -17.39 -8.75
N GLN A 550 -31.40 -17.20 -8.00
CA GLN A 550 -32.67 -17.88 -8.27
C GLN A 550 -33.24 -17.51 -9.64
N GLU A 551 -33.18 -16.21 -10.00
CA GLU A 551 -33.65 -15.75 -11.32
C GLU A 551 -32.78 -16.27 -12.46
N SER A 552 -31.46 -16.27 -12.31
CA SER A 552 -30.53 -16.82 -13.29
C SER A 552 -30.76 -18.32 -13.51
N ARG A 553 -30.94 -19.12 -12.44
CA ARG A 553 -31.30 -20.54 -12.54
C ARG A 553 -32.64 -20.75 -13.28
N ALA A 554 -33.63 -19.91 -13.01
CA ALA A 554 -34.96 -20.03 -13.59
C ALA A 554 -35.01 -19.65 -15.09
N THR A 555 -34.17 -18.72 -15.53
CA THR A 555 -34.18 -18.17 -16.88
C THR A 555 -33.05 -18.70 -17.77
N GLY A 556 -32.01 -19.28 -17.19
CA GLY A 556 -30.78 -19.66 -17.90
C GLY A 556 -29.97 -18.47 -18.41
N LYS A 557 -30.26 -17.23 -17.95
CA LYS A 557 -29.52 -16.03 -18.36
C LYS A 557 -28.27 -15.83 -17.50
N PRO A 558 -27.18 -15.31 -18.05
CA PRO A 558 -25.92 -15.14 -17.32
C PRO A 558 -26.06 -14.11 -16.19
N LEU A 559 -25.52 -14.46 -15.03
CA LEU A 559 -25.29 -13.59 -13.91
C LEU A 559 -23.77 -13.35 -13.80
N ILE A 560 -23.37 -12.10 -13.92
CA ILE A 560 -21.98 -11.64 -13.76
C ILE A 560 -21.91 -10.89 -12.43
N VAL A 561 -21.00 -11.27 -11.55
CA VAL A 561 -20.80 -10.62 -10.25
C VAL A 561 -19.49 -9.85 -10.25
N VAL A 562 -19.55 -8.57 -9.97
CA VAL A 562 -18.40 -7.70 -9.71
C VAL A 562 -18.34 -7.45 -8.21
N LEU A 563 -17.25 -7.90 -7.59
CA LEU A 563 -16.92 -7.64 -6.20
C LEU A 563 -16.03 -6.41 -6.11
N MET A 564 -16.61 -5.29 -5.65
CA MET A 564 -15.91 -4.02 -5.45
C MET A 564 -15.67 -3.83 -3.97
N ALA A 565 -14.49 -4.27 -3.50
CA ALA A 565 -14.18 -4.33 -2.08
C ALA A 565 -12.68 -4.21 -1.82
N GLY A 566 -12.32 -3.42 -0.82
CA GLY A 566 -10.94 -3.19 -0.38
C GLY A 566 -10.32 -4.37 0.40
N LYS A 567 -11.06 -5.45 0.61
CA LYS A 567 -10.61 -6.70 1.23
C LYS A 567 -11.35 -7.90 0.64
N PRO A 568 -10.79 -9.13 0.75
CA PRO A 568 -11.45 -10.35 0.28
C PRO A 568 -12.74 -10.62 1.06
N LEU A 569 -13.90 -10.33 0.47
CA LEU A 569 -15.21 -10.64 1.06
C LEU A 569 -15.73 -11.99 0.58
N ILE A 570 -16.49 -12.64 1.43
CA ILE A 570 -17.11 -13.94 1.17
C ILE A 570 -18.42 -13.73 0.40
N LEU A 571 -18.50 -14.33 -0.78
CA LEU A 571 -19.72 -14.37 -1.58
C LEU A 571 -20.61 -15.55 -1.13
N PRO A 572 -21.95 -15.41 -1.18
CA PRO A 572 -22.86 -16.52 -0.92
C PRO A 572 -22.54 -17.74 -1.78
N GLN A 573 -22.72 -18.95 -1.23
CA GLN A 573 -22.45 -20.22 -1.92
C GLN A 573 -23.15 -20.31 -3.27
N CYS A 574 -24.38 -19.79 -3.38
CA CYS A 574 -25.12 -19.80 -4.64
C CYS A 574 -24.41 -19.03 -5.77
N VAL A 575 -23.61 -18.00 -5.46
CA VAL A 575 -22.82 -17.26 -6.46
C VAL A 575 -21.73 -18.17 -7.04
N HIS A 576 -21.02 -18.91 -6.19
CA HIS A 576 -20.01 -19.88 -6.64
C HIS A 576 -20.60 -21.00 -7.50
N GLU A 577 -21.90 -21.30 -7.35
CA GLU A 577 -22.59 -22.35 -8.11
C GLU A 577 -23.18 -21.84 -9.44
N VAL A 578 -23.67 -20.59 -9.46
CA VAL A 578 -24.56 -20.08 -10.53
C VAL A 578 -23.97 -18.96 -11.34
N ALA A 579 -23.12 -18.11 -10.74
CA ALA A 579 -22.56 -16.97 -11.46
C ALA A 579 -21.75 -17.44 -12.67
N SER A 580 -22.10 -16.90 -13.85
CA SER A 580 -21.38 -17.18 -15.09
C SER A 580 -20.00 -16.54 -15.14
N ALA A 581 -19.81 -15.42 -14.44
CA ALA A 581 -18.51 -14.81 -14.24
C ALA A 581 -18.44 -14.11 -12.87
N ILE A 582 -17.24 -14.10 -12.29
CA ILE A 582 -16.91 -13.37 -11.07
C ILE A 582 -15.66 -12.54 -11.34
N ILE A 583 -15.72 -11.25 -11.05
CA ILE A 583 -14.63 -10.30 -11.20
C ILE A 583 -14.35 -9.66 -9.84
N TRP A 584 -13.12 -9.68 -9.39
CA TRP A 584 -12.68 -8.82 -8.28
C TRP A 584 -12.12 -7.51 -8.87
N ALA A 585 -12.73 -6.40 -8.49
CA ALA A 585 -12.34 -5.07 -8.95
C ALA A 585 -11.57 -4.29 -7.88
N GLY A 586 -11.59 -4.74 -6.62
CA GLY A 586 -11.03 -3.97 -5.50
C GLY A 586 -11.69 -2.61 -5.36
N ASN A 587 -10.91 -1.57 -5.08
CA ASN A 587 -11.31 -0.17 -5.24
C ASN A 587 -10.60 0.37 -6.50
N PRO A 588 -11.26 0.40 -7.65
CA PRO A 588 -10.58 0.54 -8.94
C PRO A 588 -10.24 1.99 -9.33
N GLY A 589 -10.39 2.96 -8.41
CA GLY A 589 -10.04 4.36 -8.63
C GLY A 589 -10.96 5.10 -9.59
N MET A 590 -10.53 6.31 -10.01
CA MET A 590 -11.39 7.23 -10.78
C MET A 590 -11.87 6.67 -12.12
N GLN A 591 -11.07 5.85 -12.80
CA GLN A 591 -11.41 5.29 -14.13
C GLN A 591 -11.86 3.83 -14.07
N GLY A 592 -12.16 3.31 -12.88
CA GLY A 592 -12.52 1.91 -12.65
C GLY A 592 -13.74 1.44 -13.42
N GLY A 593 -14.79 2.26 -13.52
CA GLY A 593 -16.00 1.91 -14.27
C GLY A 593 -15.77 1.76 -15.77
N ARG A 594 -14.92 2.62 -16.36
CA ARG A 594 -14.53 2.47 -17.77
C ARG A 594 -13.72 1.20 -17.99
N ALA A 595 -12.71 0.94 -17.13
CA ALA A 595 -11.90 -0.29 -17.24
C ALA A 595 -12.76 -1.55 -17.13
N LEU A 596 -13.71 -1.59 -16.20
CA LEU A 596 -14.68 -2.69 -16.07
C LEU A 596 -15.56 -2.85 -17.32
N ALA A 597 -16.09 -1.76 -17.86
CA ALA A 597 -16.90 -1.80 -19.06
C ALA A 597 -16.12 -2.37 -20.26
N GLU A 598 -14.89 -1.93 -20.46
CA GLU A 598 -14.00 -2.42 -21.52
C GLU A 598 -13.67 -3.91 -21.35
N LEU A 599 -13.43 -4.36 -20.10
CA LEU A 599 -13.22 -5.78 -19.79
C LEU A 599 -14.47 -6.60 -20.12
N LEU A 600 -15.63 -6.21 -19.60
CA LEU A 600 -16.91 -6.91 -19.83
C LEU A 600 -17.24 -7.05 -21.32
N LEU A 601 -16.97 -6.00 -22.10
CA LEU A 601 -17.21 -5.97 -23.53
C LEU A 601 -16.13 -6.68 -24.35
N GLY A 602 -14.99 -7.03 -23.75
CA GLY A 602 -13.85 -7.67 -24.44
C GLY A 602 -13.00 -6.71 -25.27
N LYS A 603 -13.04 -5.42 -24.97
CA LYS A 603 -12.15 -4.41 -25.55
C LYS A 603 -10.72 -4.53 -24.99
N ILE A 604 -10.59 -5.07 -23.79
CA ILE A 604 -9.32 -5.42 -23.14
C ILE A 604 -9.32 -6.88 -22.71
N GLU A 605 -8.12 -7.43 -22.50
CA GLU A 605 -7.88 -8.76 -21.96
C GLU A 605 -7.71 -8.68 -20.44
N PRO A 606 -8.33 -9.58 -19.63
CA PRO A 606 -8.04 -9.66 -18.20
C PRO A 606 -6.58 -10.05 -17.97
N LYS A 607 -5.85 -9.25 -17.18
CA LYS A 607 -4.41 -9.44 -16.93
C LYS A 607 -4.10 -9.58 -15.45
N GLY A 608 -5.03 -9.17 -14.57
CA GLY A 608 -4.82 -9.14 -13.14
C GLY A 608 -4.66 -10.53 -12.51
N ARG A 609 -3.90 -10.57 -11.41
CA ARG A 609 -3.71 -11.74 -10.56
C ARG A 609 -3.92 -11.35 -9.11
N LEU A 610 -4.54 -12.20 -8.31
CA LEU A 610 -4.82 -11.92 -6.90
C LEU A 610 -3.53 -11.70 -6.11
N PRO A 611 -3.38 -10.57 -5.41
CA PRO A 611 -2.29 -10.36 -4.47
C PRO A 611 -2.59 -10.93 -3.06
N ILE A 612 -3.76 -11.57 -2.89
CA ILE A 612 -4.30 -12.00 -1.60
C ILE A 612 -5.29 -13.16 -1.79
N SER A 613 -5.27 -14.11 -0.87
CA SER A 613 -6.19 -15.25 -0.87
C SER A 613 -7.56 -14.90 -0.30
N PHE A 614 -8.62 -15.53 -0.80
CA PHE A 614 -10.01 -15.33 -0.36
C PHE A 614 -10.45 -16.46 0.56
N ALA A 615 -10.89 -16.13 1.78
CA ALA A 615 -11.44 -17.11 2.71
C ALA A 615 -12.84 -17.61 2.25
N ARG A 616 -13.21 -18.82 2.66
CA ARG A 616 -14.56 -19.37 2.53
C ARG A 616 -15.45 -19.03 3.74
N HIS A 617 -14.81 -18.73 4.87
CA HIS A 617 -15.49 -18.42 6.12
C HIS A 617 -14.56 -17.57 6.99
N ALA A 618 -15.11 -16.60 7.74
CA ALA A 618 -14.30 -15.72 8.60
C ALA A 618 -13.47 -16.49 9.64
N GLY A 619 -13.93 -17.64 10.10
CA GLY A 619 -13.19 -18.51 11.01
C GLY A 619 -12.05 -19.32 10.36
N GLN A 620 -11.89 -19.27 9.04
CA GLN A 620 -10.82 -19.97 8.31
C GLN A 620 -9.46 -19.25 8.40
N GLN A 621 -9.38 -18.13 9.06
CA GLN A 621 -8.12 -17.41 9.22
C GLN A 621 -7.06 -18.22 9.99
N PRO A 622 -5.79 -18.21 9.58
CA PRO A 622 -5.22 -17.49 8.44
C PRO A 622 -5.42 -18.26 7.12
N THR A 623 -5.55 -17.52 6.01
CA THR A 623 -5.76 -18.09 4.66
C THR A 623 -4.61 -17.81 3.67
N TYR A 624 -3.59 -17.06 4.07
CA TYR A 624 -2.45 -16.76 3.19
C TYR A 624 -1.72 -18.04 2.73
N TYR A 625 -1.20 -18.04 1.50
CA TYR A 625 -0.68 -19.23 0.82
C TYR A 625 0.62 -19.80 1.45
N ASN A 626 1.46 -18.95 2.07
CA ASN A 626 2.78 -19.31 2.61
C ASN A 626 2.72 -19.70 4.10
N GLN A 627 1.76 -20.53 4.48
CA GLN A 627 1.63 -21.02 5.85
C GLN A 627 2.75 -21.99 6.22
N ILE A 628 3.08 -22.01 7.52
CA ILE A 628 4.06 -22.93 8.08
C ILE A 628 3.48 -24.36 8.05
N ARG A 629 4.30 -25.34 7.62
CA ARG A 629 3.96 -26.77 7.66
C ARG A 629 3.74 -27.28 9.08
N GLY A 630 3.01 -28.36 9.26
CA GLY A 630 2.89 -29.08 10.54
C GLY A 630 1.50 -29.10 11.15
N GLN A 631 0.46 -29.05 10.34
CA GLN A 631 -0.92 -29.15 10.78
C GLN A 631 -1.41 -30.61 10.75
N HIS A 632 -2.30 -30.99 11.67
CA HIS A 632 -3.01 -32.27 11.64
C HIS A 632 -4.12 -32.27 10.60
N GLY A 633 -3.85 -32.83 9.43
CA GLY A 633 -4.76 -32.80 8.29
C GLY A 633 -4.83 -31.40 7.68
N ASN A 634 -5.51 -31.28 6.55
CA ASN A 634 -5.61 -30.00 5.81
C ASN A 634 -7.03 -29.46 5.85
N ARG A 635 -7.71 -29.53 7.01
CA ARG A 635 -9.10 -29.07 7.15
C ARG A 635 -9.49 -28.84 8.60
N TYR A 636 -10.52 -28.03 8.78
CA TYR A 636 -11.35 -28.05 9.99
C TYR A 636 -12.24 -29.30 10.01
N ALA A 637 -12.88 -29.60 11.13
CA ALA A 637 -13.81 -30.72 11.19
C ALA A 637 -14.98 -30.57 10.20
N ASP A 638 -15.38 -29.36 9.93
CA ASP A 638 -16.56 -28.95 9.16
C ASP A 638 -16.27 -28.16 7.87
N LEU A 639 -15.01 -27.75 7.65
CA LEU A 639 -14.64 -26.94 6.50
C LEU A 639 -13.22 -27.33 5.98
N THR A 640 -12.99 -27.21 4.69
CA THR A 640 -11.65 -27.29 4.08
C THR A 640 -10.78 -26.12 4.53
N GLN A 641 -9.47 -26.27 4.51
CA GLN A 641 -8.53 -25.17 4.65
C GLN A 641 -8.25 -24.43 3.33
N GLU A 642 -8.61 -25.04 2.20
CA GLU A 642 -8.39 -24.40 0.90
C GLU A 642 -9.20 -23.11 0.78
N PRO A 643 -8.57 -22.00 0.37
CA PRO A 643 -9.26 -20.75 0.10
C PRO A 643 -10.34 -20.89 -0.98
N ALA A 644 -11.22 -19.91 -1.09
CA ALA A 644 -12.17 -19.82 -2.20
C ALA A 644 -11.44 -19.49 -3.51
N PHE A 645 -10.50 -18.54 -3.43
CA PHE A 645 -9.55 -18.19 -4.48
C PHE A 645 -8.18 -18.02 -3.86
N VAL A 646 -7.12 -18.45 -4.56
CA VAL A 646 -5.77 -18.46 -4.02
C VAL A 646 -4.94 -17.26 -4.48
N PHE A 647 -3.87 -16.98 -3.78
CA PHE A 647 -2.84 -16.03 -4.19
C PHE A 647 -2.32 -16.34 -5.61
N GLY A 648 -2.15 -15.33 -6.42
CA GLY A 648 -1.69 -15.43 -7.81
C GLY A 648 -2.75 -15.86 -8.82
N GLU A 649 -3.97 -16.23 -8.39
CA GLU A 649 -5.04 -16.68 -9.28
C GLU A 649 -5.62 -15.54 -10.11
N GLY A 650 -5.95 -15.83 -11.36
CA GLY A 650 -6.64 -14.95 -12.29
C GLY A 650 -6.74 -15.59 -13.67
N LEU A 651 -7.87 -15.39 -14.35
CA LEU A 651 -8.17 -15.94 -15.66
C LEU A 651 -7.93 -14.90 -16.77
N SER A 652 -7.70 -15.39 -17.98
CA SER A 652 -7.68 -14.63 -19.23
C SER A 652 -8.84 -15.09 -20.13
N TYR A 653 -9.19 -14.31 -21.15
CA TYR A 653 -10.08 -14.73 -22.22
C TYR A 653 -9.38 -15.65 -23.23
N SER A 654 -8.04 -15.61 -23.25
CA SER A 654 -7.21 -16.48 -24.05
C SER A 654 -6.65 -17.64 -23.21
N SER A 655 -6.09 -18.63 -23.87
CA SER A 655 -5.48 -19.81 -23.24
C SER A 655 -3.97 -19.80 -23.47
N VAL A 656 -3.19 -19.97 -22.41
CA VAL A 656 -1.73 -20.10 -22.49
C VAL A 656 -1.31 -21.49 -22.00
N GLU A 657 -0.59 -22.21 -22.83
CA GLU A 657 -0.03 -23.51 -22.49
C GLU A 657 1.40 -23.36 -21.98
N TYR A 658 1.68 -24.00 -20.84
CA TYR A 658 3.00 -24.10 -20.24
C TYR A 658 3.72 -25.32 -20.79
N GLY A 659 4.76 -25.09 -21.59
CA GLY A 659 5.63 -26.12 -22.13
C GLY A 659 6.73 -26.53 -21.14
N PRO A 660 7.82 -27.13 -21.62
CA PRO A 660 8.93 -27.57 -20.77
C PRO A 660 9.54 -26.42 -19.97
N CYS A 661 9.71 -26.66 -18.66
CA CYS A 661 10.47 -25.81 -17.76
C CYS A 661 11.90 -26.33 -17.59
N THR A 662 12.88 -25.45 -17.52
CA THR A 662 14.29 -25.80 -17.25
C THR A 662 14.88 -24.89 -16.18
N LEU A 663 15.78 -25.45 -15.38
CA LEU A 663 16.53 -24.74 -14.36
C LEU A 663 18.03 -24.86 -14.65
N SER A 664 18.76 -23.75 -14.57
CA SER A 664 20.21 -23.67 -14.66
C SER A 664 20.77 -22.76 -13.58
N VAL A 665 22.03 -22.99 -13.21
CA VAL A 665 22.75 -22.15 -12.25
C VAL A 665 23.63 -21.17 -12.99
N VAL A 666 23.55 -19.90 -12.61
CA VAL A 666 24.41 -18.81 -13.09
C VAL A 666 25.36 -18.43 -11.95
N PRO A 667 26.69 -18.56 -12.12
CA PRO A 667 27.67 -18.24 -11.10
C PRO A 667 27.63 -16.76 -10.66
N GLY A 668 27.86 -16.51 -9.37
CA GLY A 668 27.75 -15.18 -8.77
C GLY A 668 28.89 -14.20 -9.10
N ASP A 669 29.94 -14.63 -9.77
CA ASP A 669 31.11 -13.82 -10.13
C ASP A 669 30.92 -12.94 -11.38
N GLY A 670 29.68 -12.77 -11.83
CA GLY A 670 29.22 -11.66 -12.70
C GLY A 670 29.89 -11.53 -14.06
N ASN A 671 30.56 -12.56 -14.56
CA ASN A 671 31.08 -12.55 -15.91
C ASN A 671 29.99 -13.04 -16.89
N ASP A 672 28.98 -12.22 -17.09
CA ASP A 672 28.06 -12.32 -18.22
C ASP A 672 28.85 -12.11 -19.54
N GLY A 673 29.71 -13.08 -19.84
CA GLY A 673 30.26 -13.18 -21.15
C GLY A 673 29.12 -13.50 -22.12
N ASP A 674 28.75 -12.52 -22.93
CA ASP A 674 27.93 -12.66 -24.15
C ASP A 674 28.52 -13.72 -25.14
N GLY A 675 29.40 -14.57 -24.64
CA GLY A 675 30.15 -15.57 -25.33
C GLY A 675 29.87 -17.04 -24.99
N ALA A 676 29.04 -17.36 -24.00
CA ALA A 676 28.73 -18.74 -23.62
C ALA A 676 27.57 -19.38 -24.41
N LEU A 677 27.21 -18.83 -25.55
CA LEU A 677 26.40 -19.53 -26.58
C LEU A 677 27.24 -20.52 -27.42
N ALA A 678 28.55 -20.64 -27.14
CA ALA A 678 29.44 -21.53 -27.86
C ALA A 678 29.82 -22.76 -27.01
N GLY A 679 28.85 -23.59 -26.63
CA GLY A 679 29.13 -24.83 -25.91
C GLY A 679 27.98 -25.81 -25.77
N ALA A 680 26.76 -25.39 -25.99
CA ALA A 680 25.61 -26.29 -26.09
C ALA A 680 25.35 -26.63 -27.57
N THR A 681 26.27 -27.32 -28.21
CA THR A 681 25.93 -28.08 -29.42
C THR A 681 24.80 -28.98 -29.00
N ALA A 682 23.67 -28.85 -29.71
CA ALA A 682 22.60 -29.84 -29.74
C ALA A 682 23.16 -31.23 -30.11
N ALA A 683 23.69 -31.95 -29.08
CA ALA A 683 23.84 -33.37 -29.15
C ALA A 683 22.45 -33.94 -28.83
N ARG A 684 21.85 -34.53 -29.85
CA ARG A 684 20.68 -35.39 -29.69
C ARG A 684 20.98 -36.47 -28.65
N GLY A 685 20.21 -36.50 -27.56
CA GLY A 685 20.03 -37.65 -26.70
C GLY A 685 21.21 -37.91 -25.76
N GLU A 686 21.15 -37.23 -24.62
CA GLU A 686 21.49 -37.75 -23.29
C GLU A 686 21.00 -36.68 -22.31
N GLU A 687 19.85 -36.93 -21.63
CA GLU A 687 19.42 -36.17 -20.45
C GLU A 687 20.55 -36.29 -19.43
N SER A 688 21.25 -35.18 -19.13
CA SER A 688 22.11 -35.11 -17.97
C SER A 688 21.23 -35.28 -16.73
N SER A 689 21.24 -36.47 -16.14
CA SER A 689 20.44 -36.85 -14.98
C SER A 689 20.97 -36.26 -13.66
N GLN A 690 21.82 -35.23 -13.70
CA GLN A 690 22.34 -34.60 -12.50
C GLN A 690 21.51 -33.36 -12.15
N VAL A 691 20.99 -33.36 -10.90
CA VAL A 691 20.32 -32.21 -10.30
C VAL A 691 21.33 -31.06 -10.23
N PRO A 692 20.97 -29.81 -10.69
CA PRO A 692 21.86 -28.67 -10.61
C PRO A 692 22.27 -28.36 -9.16
N VAL A 693 23.53 -27.99 -8.96
CA VAL A 693 24.10 -27.63 -7.65
C VAL A 693 24.50 -26.17 -7.68
N ALA A 694 24.10 -25.40 -6.67
CA ALA A 694 24.33 -23.95 -6.56
C ALA A 694 24.99 -23.58 -5.23
N ALA A 695 25.78 -22.52 -5.23
CA ALA A 695 26.28 -21.85 -4.04
C ALA A 695 25.33 -20.70 -3.63
N VAL A 696 25.49 -20.15 -2.42
CA VAL A 696 24.61 -19.07 -1.91
C VAL A 696 24.73 -17.79 -2.75
N GLU A 697 25.92 -17.53 -3.30
CA GLU A 697 26.23 -16.39 -4.17
C GLU A 697 25.72 -16.53 -5.62
N ASP A 698 25.28 -17.73 -6.01
CA ASP A 698 24.78 -17.99 -7.35
C ASP A 698 23.34 -17.49 -7.55
N THR A 699 22.91 -17.53 -8.82
CA THR A 699 21.51 -17.27 -9.22
C THR A 699 20.96 -18.51 -9.92
N ILE A 700 19.79 -18.98 -9.52
CA ILE A 700 19.04 -19.98 -10.30
C ILE A 700 18.24 -19.27 -11.38
N ARG A 701 18.43 -19.72 -12.63
CA ARG A 701 17.70 -19.21 -13.79
C ARG A 701 16.70 -20.24 -14.28
N ILE A 702 15.43 -19.87 -14.16
CA ILE A 702 14.31 -20.69 -14.63
C ILE A 702 13.87 -20.18 -16.00
N ARG A 703 13.67 -21.10 -16.95
CA ARG A 703 13.10 -20.81 -18.25
C ARG A 703 11.87 -21.67 -18.47
N VAL A 704 10.79 -21.05 -18.91
CA VAL A 704 9.55 -21.75 -19.25
C VAL A 704 9.06 -21.28 -20.62
N GLN A 705 8.73 -22.24 -21.48
CA GLN A 705 8.15 -21.95 -22.77
C GLN A 705 6.63 -21.75 -22.60
N LEU A 706 6.11 -20.63 -23.12
CA LEU A 706 4.70 -20.29 -23.10
C LEU A 706 4.19 -20.20 -24.53
N THR A 707 3.03 -20.80 -24.79
CA THR A 707 2.37 -20.72 -26.08
C THR A 707 0.93 -20.24 -25.92
N ASN A 708 0.56 -19.16 -26.60
CA ASN A 708 -0.82 -18.72 -26.66
C ASN A 708 -1.59 -19.63 -27.66
N THR A 709 -2.43 -20.50 -27.12
CA THR A 709 -3.26 -21.43 -27.89
C THR A 709 -4.66 -20.90 -28.20
N GLY A 710 -4.97 -19.70 -27.66
CA GLY A 710 -6.25 -19.04 -27.91
C GLY A 710 -6.28 -18.19 -29.17
N THR A 711 -7.40 -17.50 -29.37
CA THR A 711 -7.68 -16.66 -30.54
C THR A 711 -7.44 -15.16 -30.30
N ARG A 712 -7.10 -14.76 -29.10
CA ARG A 712 -6.89 -13.37 -28.64
C ARG A 712 -5.46 -13.20 -28.13
N PRO A 713 -4.90 -11.99 -28.12
CA PRO A 713 -3.67 -11.70 -27.39
C PRO A 713 -3.82 -12.13 -25.92
N ALA A 714 -2.75 -12.63 -25.30
CA ALA A 714 -2.71 -13.03 -23.90
C ALA A 714 -1.61 -12.31 -23.16
N SER A 715 -1.83 -12.07 -21.88
CA SER A 715 -0.78 -11.65 -20.94
C SER A 715 -0.69 -12.68 -19.83
N GLU A 716 0.45 -13.32 -19.71
CA GLU A 716 0.67 -14.36 -18.70
C GLU A 716 1.67 -13.90 -17.66
N THR A 717 1.37 -14.19 -16.37
CA THR A 717 2.26 -13.94 -15.24
C THR A 717 2.78 -15.28 -14.71
N VAL A 718 3.99 -15.63 -15.14
CA VAL A 718 4.69 -16.82 -14.63
C VAL A 718 5.17 -16.53 -13.22
N GLN A 719 4.80 -17.38 -12.27
CA GLN A 719 5.15 -17.27 -10.86
C GLN A 719 6.11 -18.38 -10.48
N VAL A 720 7.15 -18.08 -9.72
CA VAL A 720 8.12 -19.05 -9.24
C VAL A 720 8.19 -19.01 -7.72
N TYR A 721 7.83 -20.14 -7.12
CA TYR A 721 7.88 -20.34 -5.68
C TYR A 721 9.06 -21.25 -5.34
N ILE A 722 9.69 -21.01 -4.20
CA ILE A 722 10.75 -21.88 -3.67
C ILE A 722 10.20 -22.70 -2.53
N HIS A 723 10.42 -24.01 -2.62
CA HIS A 723 10.14 -25.00 -1.61
C HIS A 723 11.47 -25.57 -1.09
N ASP A 724 11.80 -25.32 0.17
CA ASP A 724 12.90 -25.97 0.88
C ASP A 724 12.40 -27.28 1.47
N LYS A 725 12.94 -28.41 1.03
CA LYS A 725 12.42 -29.74 1.39
C LYS A 725 12.61 -30.09 2.87
N ILE A 726 13.76 -29.71 3.43
CA ILE A 726 14.10 -30.04 4.82
C ILE A 726 14.77 -28.84 5.48
N THR A 727 14.08 -28.30 6.45
CA THR A 727 14.47 -27.08 7.17
C THR A 727 14.75 -27.37 8.64
N SER A 728 15.70 -26.65 9.25
CA SER A 728 16.03 -26.75 10.67
C SER A 728 14.92 -26.26 11.60
N VAL A 729 13.95 -25.53 11.07
CA VAL A 729 12.77 -24.99 11.76
C VAL A 729 11.53 -25.26 10.91
N SER A 730 10.34 -25.32 11.51
CA SER A 730 9.11 -25.33 10.70
C SER A 730 9.04 -24.06 9.86
N TRP A 731 8.91 -24.22 8.54
CA TRP A 731 8.93 -23.13 7.57
C TRP A 731 7.73 -23.19 6.63
N ALA A 732 7.52 -22.13 5.86
CA ALA A 732 6.50 -22.11 4.82
C ALA A 732 6.69 -23.27 3.83
N ASP A 733 5.58 -23.82 3.35
CA ASP A 733 5.65 -24.86 2.36
C ASP A 733 6.25 -24.35 1.05
N LYS A 734 5.90 -23.16 0.66
CA LYS A 734 6.45 -22.46 -0.51
C LYS A 734 6.40 -20.95 -0.32
N GLU A 735 7.30 -20.25 -0.98
CA GLU A 735 7.40 -18.77 -0.97
C GLU A 735 7.64 -18.23 -2.36
N LEU A 736 6.89 -17.23 -2.78
CA LEU A 736 7.17 -16.50 -4.03
C LEU A 736 8.55 -15.85 -3.94
N LYS A 737 9.41 -16.09 -4.93
CA LYS A 737 10.75 -15.47 -5.01
C LYS A 737 11.03 -14.85 -6.37
N GLY A 738 10.13 -15.00 -7.32
CA GLY A 738 10.27 -14.36 -8.61
C GLY A 738 9.04 -14.54 -9.48
N TYR A 739 8.89 -13.68 -10.48
CA TYR A 739 7.86 -13.79 -11.49
C TYR A 739 8.30 -13.09 -12.78
N ALA A 740 7.62 -13.41 -13.89
CA ALA A 740 7.81 -12.73 -15.16
C ALA A 740 6.45 -12.55 -15.86
N ARG A 741 6.24 -11.39 -16.48
CA ARG A 741 5.07 -11.11 -17.31
C ARG A 741 5.45 -11.23 -18.79
N VAL A 742 4.62 -11.93 -19.55
CA VAL A 742 4.87 -12.20 -20.96
C VAL A 742 3.60 -11.90 -21.76
N GLU A 743 3.70 -11.03 -22.74
CA GLU A 743 2.64 -10.76 -23.72
C GLU A 743 2.82 -11.71 -24.91
N LEU A 744 1.72 -12.30 -25.40
CA LEU A 744 1.72 -13.33 -26.45
C LEU A 744 0.61 -13.04 -27.45
N GLU A 745 0.95 -12.93 -28.73
CA GLU A 745 -0.04 -12.91 -29.81
C GLU A 745 -0.64 -14.32 -30.02
N PRO A 746 -1.83 -14.44 -30.63
CA PRO A 746 -2.41 -15.74 -30.96
C PRO A 746 -1.45 -16.65 -31.72
N GLY A 747 -1.22 -17.87 -31.23
CA GLY A 747 -0.28 -18.84 -31.78
C GLY A 747 1.20 -18.54 -31.51
N GLU A 748 1.52 -17.46 -30.83
CA GLU A 748 2.91 -17.11 -30.49
C GLU A 748 3.43 -17.99 -29.37
N THR A 749 4.71 -18.34 -29.48
CA THR A 749 5.48 -19.03 -28.45
C THR A 749 6.63 -18.16 -28.00
N ARG A 750 6.75 -17.90 -26.70
CA ARG A 750 7.85 -17.15 -26.07
C ARG A 750 8.45 -17.89 -24.88
N MET A 751 9.69 -17.53 -24.56
CA MET A 751 10.38 -18.00 -23.38
C MET A 751 10.25 -16.93 -22.28
N ALA A 752 9.64 -17.28 -21.15
CA ALA A 752 9.76 -16.52 -19.92
C ALA A 752 11.06 -16.89 -19.21
N VAL A 753 11.71 -15.92 -18.60
CA VAL A 753 12.93 -16.12 -17.81
C VAL A 753 12.73 -15.48 -16.44
N VAL A 754 13.01 -16.22 -15.37
CA VAL A 754 12.99 -15.73 -14.00
C VAL A 754 14.32 -16.07 -13.34
N ASP A 755 15.02 -15.06 -12.87
CA ASP A 755 16.28 -15.17 -12.16
C ASP A 755 16.05 -14.98 -10.66
N ILE A 756 16.49 -15.92 -9.83
CA ILE A 756 16.34 -15.89 -8.38
C ILE A 756 17.72 -16.05 -7.74
N PRO A 757 18.27 -15.04 -7.07
CA PRO A 757 19.46 -15.19 -6.25
C PRO A 757 19.25 -16.28 -5.18
N VAL A 758 20.19 -17.22 -5.08
CA VAL A 758 20.10 -18.32 -4.10
C VAL A 758 20.01 -17.77 -2.66
N ALA A 759 20.63 -16.63 -2.38
CA ALA A 759 20.54 -15.94 -1.10
C ALA A 759 19.08 -15.61 -0.68
N TRP A 760 18.15 -15.53 -1.63
CA TRP A 760 16.71 -15.31 -1.33
C TRP A 760 15.99 -16.58 -0.89
N CYS A 761 16.59 -17.77 -1.08
CA CYS A 761 16.07 -19.06 -0.58
C CYS A 761 16.36 -19.26 0.92
N SER A 762 16.38 -18.19 1.68
CA SER A 762 16.78 -18.14 3.07
C SER A 762 15.60 -18.29 4.02
N LEU A 763 15.87 -18.86 5.19
CA LEU A 763 14.96 -18.91 6.33
C LEU A 763 15.54 -18.16 7.55
N VAL A 764 14.74 -17.98 8.60
CA VAL A 764 15.22 -17.46 9.90
C VAL A 764 15.34 -18.60 10.90
N ASP A 765 16.56 -18.89 11.32
CA ASP A 765 16.89 -20.01 12.21
C ASP A 765 16.43 -19.77 13.68
N THR A 766 16.68 -20.73 14.57
CA THR A 766 16.36 -20.62 16.00
C THR A 766 17.19 -19.59 16.76
N ARG A 767 18.22 -19.00 16.13
CA ARG A 767 19.05 -17.91 16.64
C ARG A 767 18.67 -16.57 16.00
N GLU A 768 17.50 -16.50 15.34
CA GLU A 768 16.99 -15.31 14.67
C GLU A 768 17.86 -14.79 13.52
N ARG A 769 18.74 -15.63 12.96
CA ARG A 769 19.61 -15.26 11.83
C ARG A 769 18.97 -15.71 10.52
N ARG A 770 19.04 -14.88 9.50
CA ARG A 770 18.65 -15.25 8.15
C ARG A 770 19.77 -16.04 7.51
N VAL A 771 19.50 -17.26 7.10
CA VAL A 771 20.47 -18.21 6.56
C VAL A 771 19.87 -19.00 5.40
N VAL A 772 20.70 -19.33 4.42
CA VAL A 772 20.39 -20.37 3.43
C VAL A 772 20.99 -21.67 3.95
N GLU A 773 20.18 -22.71 4.13
CA GLU A 773 20.64 -23.99 4.61
C GLU A 773 21.05 -24.89 3.43
N PRO A 774 22.17 -25.62 3.52
CA PRO A 774 22.51 -26.62 2.51
C PRO A 774 21.45 -27.71 2.44
N GLY A 775 21.02 -28.08 1.24
CA GLY A 775 19.98 -29.10 1.08
C GLY A 775 19.36 -29.15 -0.31
N GLU A 776 18.28 -29.90 -0.41
CA GLU A 776 17.49 -30.04 -1.62
C GLU A 776 16.34 -29.03 -1.63
N PHE A 777 16.22 -28.32 -2.73
CA PHE A 777 15.17 -27.33 -2.99
C PHE A 777 14.40 -27.68 -4.26
N GLU A 778 13.19 -27.12 -4.36
CA GLU A 778 12.41 -27.14 -5.59
C GLU A 778 11.98 -25.73 -5.96
N ALA A 779 12.17 -25.37 -7.24
CA ALA A 779 11.52 -24.22 -7.84
C ALA A 779 10.20 -24.70 -8.44
N LEU A 780 9.09 -24.18 -7.94
CA LEU A 780 7.73 -24.52 -8.32
C LEU A 780 7.22 -23.43 -9.26
N VAL A 781 6.97 -23.78 -10.53
CA VAL A 781 6.71 -22.83 -11.63
C VAL A 781 5.27 -22.99 -12.13
N GLY A 782 4.51 -21.91 -12.16
CA GLY A 782 3.13 -21.95 -12.65
C GLY A 782 2.47 -20.58 -12.73
N HIS A 783 1.14 -20.55 -12.81
CA HIS A 783 0.34 -19.34 -12.96
C HIS A 783 -0.44 -18.94 -11.69
N SER A 784 -0.35 -19.73 -10.64
CA SER A 784 -0.95 -19.46 -9.33
C SER A 784 -0.23 -20.23 -8.23
N SER A 785 -0.61 -20.01 -6.98
CA SER A 785 -0.08 -20.76 -5.84
C SER A 785 -0.72 -22.15 -5.63
N LYS A 786 -1.65 -22.59 -6.48
CA LYS A 786 -2.26 -23.93 -6.41
C LYS A 786 -1.23 -25.00 -6.76
N ASP A 787 -1.10 -26.02 -5.92
CA ASP A 787 -0.12 -27.12 -6.15
C ASP A 787 -0.29 -27.81 -7.51
N GLN A 788 -1.52 -27.99 -7.94
CA GLN A 788 -1.84 -28.62 -9.23
C GLN A 788 -1.41 -27.80 -10.45
N ASP A 789 -1.18 -26.51 -10.31
CA ASP A 789 -0.77 -25.59 -11.35
C ASP A 789 0.75 -25.44 -11.46
N LEU A 790 1.51 -26.12 -10.56
CA LEU A 790 2.95 -25.93 -10.40
C LEU A 790 3.75 -27.12 -10.96
N GLN A 791 4.76 -26.81 -11.78
CA GLN A 791 5.79 -27.74 -12.22
C GLN A 791 7.02 -27.61 -11.31
N ALA A 792 7.50 -28.72 -10.75
CA ALA A 792 8.64 -28.73 -9.84
C ALA A 792 9.97 -28.97 -10.57
N LEU A 793 10.97 -28.15 -10.27
CA LEU A 793 12.36 -28.26 -10.76
C LEU A 793 13.30 -28.34 -9.56
N SER A 794 13.95 -29.49 -9.36
CA SER A 794 14.85 -29.72 -8.22
C SER A 794 16.23 -29.09 -8.45
N PHE A 795 16.82 -28.56 -7.37
CA PHE A 795 18.22 -28.13 -7.29
C PHE A 795 18.76 -28.34 -5.88
N VAL A 796 20.09 -28.31 -5.71
CA VAL A 796 20.76 -28.49 -4.43
C VAL A 796 21.59 -27.26 -4.12
N VAL A 797 21.54 -26.81 -2.86
CA VAL A 797 22.42 -25.76 -2.34
C VAL A 797 23.47 -26.40 -1.43
N HIS A 798 24.75 -25.99 -1.51
CA HIS A 798 25.87 -26.56 -0.75
C HIS A 798 26.64 -25.53 0.08
#